data_200928bd0c802233c4e02fe6d991b94f
#
_entry.id   200928bd0c802233c4e02fe6d991b94f
#
_cell.length_a   1.000
_cell.length_b   1.000
_cell.length_c   1.000
_cell.angle_alpha   90.00
_cell.angle_beta   90.00
_cell.angle_gamma   90.00
#
_symmetry.space_group_name_H-M   'P 1'
#
loop_
_entity.id
_entity.type
_entity.pdbx_description
1 polymer ?
#
loop_
_entity_poly.entity_id
_entity_poly.type
_entity_poly.pdbx_seq_one_letter_code
_entity_poly.pdbx_strand_id
1 'polypeptide(L)'
;MKQFLALLFALFIMSSNGFSQQLGTYSRVKINTDEQSLQFLSNQGVTIDHGIHKEGLYFISDFSHAEIEIMQANNFNIEILIPDVVSYYEQILAEPATSTSNHNASCAGAGASGTNPHINPVTPSHFNLGTMGGYLKYSEMLAELDEMAATYPSLITVKAPISNFLTHQNRPLYYVRISDNPTVDEGEPKVLYTAIHHAREPMALMETIFYMWYLLENYGTNDEVTYLVNNLQLYFVPCINPDGYVYNETTNPNGGGMWRKNRRNNGGGVYGVDLNRNYSYGWGTTGTSTTTSNDTYCGPSAFSEPETQAMRWLVQNNHFITAFNAHTYAEDILFPIGTTTAEFAPHHNWFQDESNHQVQYNGYTAMKSSALYPASGDSDDYMYKVDIGVGQKDTMFVHTPEVGTAFWQPSSEIIPTSAEMLFPNLVLAHLARVYAVTSDTDPNMIANINGNFNHSIKRLGREAGPVTVSISPIQNIVNVGVSVTYTLAQLQTSTGAISYSLNPNIQFGDQIIYVLETNNGLWIKRDTIYKTFGALTSQVVENATSTANWTGNWSTTTSTFVSPTRSFTDSPTGNYGNNTNKTYTYVPAVDLTNASSAMVRFYAKWNLEADYDYVQFLVSTDNGTTWIPQCGNYTVTGTSANGSVQPNNQPVYEGVQSAWVLEEINLSDYLGQVVKFRFKLGSDGGTVADGYYFDDFEILYNLNAPPVTPIASFSTSANAICTGETVAFTDASSNSPSAWAWDFGDGSTASIENPTHAYVNAGTYIISLTASNAAGSASFMDTIVVLTTPAVSLSATDNVVCLTDGVVDFIVNPANAQLSGTGVSNGVFNPTVAGVGSFVVTASITDPNGCVGTDTLSIQVDACANLLSQNLSNVMIYPNPTNGEVMITGISVGSTIQLLDCSGKLLHEVKVQSTSMTLDLRNFSAGIYMVNCTLASGSVRQLLIKE
;
A
#
# COMPACT_ATOMS: atom_id res chain seq x y z
N MET A 1 -64.86 -30.06 -21.08
CA MET A 1 -64.77 -29.45 -19.74
C MET A 1 -63.35 -29.54 -19.10
N LYS A 2 -62.62 -30.65 -19.27
CA LYS A 2 -61.25 -30.74 -18.73
C LYS A 2 -60.19 -29.89 -19.48
N GLN A 3 -60.38 -29.63 -20.77
CA GLN A 3 -59.44 -28.75 -21.53
C GLN A 3 -59.72 -27.27 -21.36
N PHE A 4 -60.91 -26.86 -20.99
CA PHE A 4 -61.30 -25.50 -20.71
C PHE A 4 -60.79 -25.03 -19.32
N LEU A 5 -60.72 -25.98 -18.33
CA LEU A 5 -60.14 -25.68 -17.02
C LEU A 5 -58.63 -25.58 -17.06
N ALA A 6 -57.94 -26.32 -17.96
CA ALA A 6 -56.48 -26.18 -18.13
C ALA A 6 -56.07 -24.87 -18.79
N LEU A 7 -56.89 -24.31 -19.68
CA LEU A 7 -56.64 -23.00 -20.29
C LEU A 7 -56.92 -21.83 -19.34
N LEU A 8 -57.94 -21.95 -18.47
CA LEU A 8 -58.16 -20.95 -17.40
C LEU A 8 -57.07 -20.97 -16.31
N PHE A 9 -56.53 -22.15 -16.01
CA PHE A 9 -55.42 -22.29 -15.06
C PHE A 9 -54.07 -21.77 -15.66
N ALA A 10 -53.87 -21.99 -16.99
CA ALA A 10 -52.71 -21.41 -17.69
C ALA A 10 -52.79 -19.89 -17.88
N LEU A 11 -54.03 -19.34 -18.09
CA LEU A 11 -54.23 -17.88 -18.09
C LEU A 11 -54.14 -17.25 -16.69
N PHE A 12 -54.44 -17.99 -15.61
CA PHE A 12 -54.28 -17.51 -14.24
C PHE A 12 -52.85 -17.61 -13.74
N ILE A 13 -52.01 -18.49 -14.35
CA ILE A 13 -50.57 -18.57 -14.06
C ILE A 13 -49.75 -17.55 -14.89
N MET A 14 -50.28 -17.10 -16.04
CA MET A 14 -49.66 -16.02 -16.82
C MET A 14 -50.02 -14.60 -16.36
N SER A 15 -51.02 -14.45 -15.46
CA SER A 15 -51.41 -13.14 -14.90
C SER A 15 -50.88 -12.87 -13.46
N SER A 16 -50.03 -13.75 -12.92
CA SER A 16 -49.54 -13.61 -11.54
C SER A 16 -48.04 -13.48 -11.42
N ASN A 17 -47.30 -13.20 -12.52
CA ASN A 17 -45.90 -12.81 -12.48
C ASN A 17 -45.69 -11.30 -12.71
N GLY A 18 -46.67 -10.50 -12.40
CA GLY A 18 -46.51 -9.10 -12.13
C GLY A 18 -46.30 -8.92 -10.62
N PHE A 19 -45.16 -9.37 -10.07
CA PHE A 19 -44.68 -8.78 -8.86
C PHE A 19 -44.34 -7.33 -9.20
N SER A 20 -45.25 -6.39 -8.86
CA SER A 20 -44.85 -4.99 -8.69
C SER A 20 -43.86 -5.05 -7.55
N GLN A 21 -42.57 -5.01 -7.88
CA GLN A 21 -41.54 -4.74 -6.86
C GLN A 21 -41.97 -3.46 -6.12
N GLN A 22 -42.21 -3.59 -4.82
CA GLN A 22 -42.49 -2.40 -4.01
C GLN A 22 -41.18 -1.63 -3.94
N LEU A 23 -41.14 -0.47 -4.59
CA LEU A 23 -39.97 0.41 -4.57
C LEU A 23 -39.83 1.00 -3.16
N GLY A 24 -38.59 1.01 -2.66
CA GLY A 24 -38.23 1.79 -1.47
C GLY A 24 -38.24 3.30 -1.76
N THR A 25 -37.80 4.08 -0.78
CA THR A 25 -37.65 5.54 -0.98
C THR A 25 -36.61 5.89 -2.06
N TYR A 26 -35.58 5.05 -2.20
CA TYR A 26 -34.57 5.07 -3.27
C TYR A 26 -34.36 3.65 -3.80
N SER A 27 -34.10 3.54 -5.08
CA SER A 27 -33.83 2.28 -5.75
C SER A 27 -32.64 2.42 -6.68
N ARG A 28 -31.79 1.38 -6.78
CA ARG A 28 -30.74 1.32 -7.80
C ARG A 28 -31.36 0.94 -9.13
N VAL A 29 -31.17 1.81 -10.10
CA VAL A 29 -31.81 1.66 -11.41
C VAL A 29 -30.78 1.77 -12.50
N LYS A 30 -30.86 0.86 -13.46
CA LYS A 30 -30.15 0.96 -14.74
C LYS A 30 -31.09 1.60 -15.77
N ILE A 31 -30.62 2.68 -16.38
CA ILE A 31 -31.30 3.41 -17.47
C ILE A 31 -30.57 3.07 -18.75
N ASN A 32 -31.22 2.38 -19.69
CA ASN A 32 -30.66 2.15 -21.02
C ASN A 32 -30.89 3.43 -21.84
N THR A 33 -29.80 4.19 -22.10
CA THR A 33 -29.92 5.57 -22.60
C THR A 33 -28.64 6.06 -23.24
N ASP A 34 -28.71 7.17 -23.99
CA ASP A 34 -27.58 7.94 -24.51
C ASP A 34 -27.40 9.26 -23.74
N GLU A 35 -26.33 9.98 -24.01
CA GLU A 35 -25.97 11.22 -23.32
C GLU A 35 -26.99 12.34 -23.54
N GLN A 36 -27.60 12.48 -24.74
CA GLN A 36 -28.62 13.48 -24.96
C GLN A 36 -29.86 13.23 -24.10
N SER A 37 -30.20 11.96 -23.94
CA SER A 37 -31.29 11.51 -23.10
C SER A 37 -30.98 11.66 -21.60
N LEU A 38 -29.75 11.42 -21.16
CA LEU A 38 -29.29 11.72 -19.80
C LEU A 38 -29.34 13.22 -19.51
N GLN A 39 -28.87 14.06 -20.44
CA GLN A 39 -28.96 15.51 -20.30
C GLN A 39 -30.43 15.98 -20.22
N PHE A 40 -31.33 15.36 -20.98
CA PHE A 40 -32.77 15.65 -20.89
C PHE A 40 -33.29 15.31 -19.48
N LEU A 41 -32.94 14.14 -18.90
CA LEU A 41 -33.33 13.74 -17.53
C LEU A 41 -32.80 14.73 -16.49
N SER A 42 -31.53 15.12 -16.61
CA SER A 42 -30.92 16.11 -15.75
C SER A 42 -31.69 17.43 -15.72
N ASN A 43 -32.11 17.92 -16.91
CA ASN A 43 -32.91 19.14 -17.05
C ASN A 43 -34.35 18.98 -16.50
N GLN A 44 -34.83 17.74 -16.30
CA GLN A 44 -36.08 17.45 -15.58
C GLN A 44 -35.88 17.34 -14.06
N GLY A 45 -34.65 17.51 -13.57
CA GLY A 45 -34.32 17.44 -12.15
C GLY A 45 -33.98 16.04 -11.63
N VAL A 46 -33.70 15.10 -12.52
CA VAL A 46 -33.15 13.78 -12.14
C VAL A 46 -31.66 13.95 -11.86
N THR A 47 -31.21 13.37 -10.76
CA THR A 47 -29.81 13.40 -10.32
C THR A 47 -29.00 12.40 -11.14
N ILE A 48 -28.04 12.86 -11.93
CA ILE A 48 -27.18 12.00 -12.76
C ILE A 48 -25.68 12.26 -12.50
N ASP A 49 -25.35 12.85 -11.37
CA ASP A 49 -24.02 13.27 -10.97
C ASP A 49 -23.21 12.21 -10.20
N HIS A 50 -23.78 11.06 -9.99
CA HIS A 50 -23.12 9.93 -9.35
C HIS A 50 -23.62 8.64 -9.98
N GLY A 51 -22.74 7.73 -10.30
CA GLY A 51 -23.16 6.45 -10.85
C GLY A 51 -22.18 5.89 -11.87
N ILE A 52 -22.52 4.72 -12.35
CA ILE A 52 -21.77 4.01 -13.37
C ILE A 52 -22.30 4.44 -14.73
N HIS A 53 -21.50 5.12 -15.50
CA HIS A 53 -21.84 5.58 -16.84
C HIS A 53 -21.17 4.71 -17.91
N LYS A 54 -21.98 4.13 -18.79
CA LYS A 54 -21.50 3.48 -20.00
C LYS A 54 -22.00 4.28 -21.22
N GLU A 55 -21.08 5.00 -21.82
CA GLU A 55 -21.38 5.95 -22.92
C GLU A 55 -22.21 5.30 -24.03
N GLY A 56 -23.34 5.91 -24.36
CA GLY A 56 -24.24 5.46 -25.41
C GLY A 56 -25.05 4.18 -25.10
N LEU A 57 -24.93 3.59 -23.93
CA LEU A 57 -25.60 2.34 -23.57
C LEU A 57 -26.50 2.44 -22.35
N TYR A 58 -25.93 2.80 -21.19
CA TYR A 58 -26.69 2.84 -19.95
C TYR A 58 -26.02 3.73 -18.89
N PHE A 59 -26.85 4.10 -17.92
CA PHE A 59 -26.42 4.75 -16.68
C PHE A 59 -27.03 4.02 -15.48
N ILE A 60 -26.26 3.75 -14.43
CA ILE A 60 -26.73 3.09 -13.20
C ILE A 60 -26.46 4.02 -12.02
N SER A 61 -27.49 4.33 -11.24
CA SER A 61 -27.38 5.08 -9.99
C SER A 61 -28.53 4.78 -9.04
N ASP A 62 -28.48 5.40 -7.85
CA ASP A 62 -29.50 5.29 -6.81
C ASP A 62 -30.46 6.49 -6.91
N PHE A 63 -31.65 6.25 -7.37
CA PHE A 63 -32.66 7.26 -7.64
C PHE A 63 -33.80 7.24 -6.62
N SER A 64 -34.32 8.39 -6.30
CA SER A 64 -35.55 8.53 -5.53
C SER A 64 -36.77 8.02 -6.33
N HIS A 65 -37.84 7.65 -5.61
CA HIS A 65 -39.07 7.23 -6.26
C HIS A 65 -39.64 8.31 -7.20
N ALA A 66 -39.51 9.59 -6.84
CA ALA A 66 -39.95 10.70 -7.67
C ALA A 66 -39.16 10.83 -8.98
N GLU A 67 -37.86 10.57 -8.97
CA GLU A 67 -37.02 10.57 -10.17
C GLU A 67 -37.36 9.38 -11.09
N ILE A 68 -37.62 8.22 -10.50
CA ILE A 68 -38.09 7.03 -11.24
C ILE A 68 -39.46 7.32 -11.92
N GLU A 69 -40.37 8.03 -11.25
CA GLU A 69 -41.64 8.45 -11.86
C GLU A 69 -41.41 9.40 -13.05
N ILE A 70 -40.43 10.31 -12.98
CA ILE A 70 -40.06 11.19 -14.11
C ILE A 70 -39.53 10.34 -15.27
N MET A 71 -38.65 9.37 -15.03
CA MET A 71 -38.12 8.48 -16.06
C MET A 71 -39.23 7.68 -16.74
N GLN A 72 -40.16 7.11 -15.96
CA GLN A 72 -41.30 6.34 -16.45
C GLN A 72 -42.29 7.22 -17.26
N ALA A 73 -42.57 8.42 -16.77
CA ALA A 73 -43.46 9.37 -17.44
C ALA A 73 -42.92 9.82 -18.81
N ASN A 74 -41.58 9.79 -18.98
CA ASN A 74 -40.89 10.13 -20.22
C ASN A 74 -40.53 8.87 -21.04
N ASN A 75 -41.05 7.69 -20.70
CA ASN A 75 -40.87 6.42 -21.39
C ASN A 75 -39.41 5.92 -21.49
N PHE A 76 -38.57 6.23 -20.51
CA PHE A 76 -37.23 5.64 -20.42
C PHE A 76 -37.29 4.14 -20.15
N ASN A 77 -36.38 3.41 -20.79
CA ASN A 77 -36.21 1.97 -20.54
C ASN A 77 -35.34 1.78 -19.30
N ILE A 78 -35.99 1.45 -18.19
CA ILE A 78 -35.33 1.31 -16.89
C ILE A 78 -35.42 -0.14 -16.39
N GLU A 79 -34.37 -0.58 -15.71
CA GLU A 79 -34.31 -1.85 -14.99
C GLU A 79 -34.00 -1.56 -13.50
N ILE A 80 -34.83 -2.09 -12.59
CA ILE A 80 -34.61 -1.92 -11.16
C ILE A 80 -33.67 -3.03 -10.70
N LEU A 81 -32.45 -2.68 -10.32
CA LEU A 81 -31.43 -3.61 -9.85
C LEU A 81 -31.58 -3.89 -8.35
N ILE A 82 -31.80 -2.84 -7.54
CA ILE A 82 -32.03 -2.92 -6.10
C ILE A 82 -33.28 -2.10 -5.77
N PRO A 83 -34.39 -2.73 -5.33
CA PRO A 83 -35.65 -2.03 -5.09
C PRO A 83 -35.62 -1.05 -3.91
N ASP A 84 -34.80 -1.31 -2.89
CA ASP A 84 -34.65 -0.51 -1.69
C ASP A 84 -33.17 -0.45 -1.29
N VAL A 85 -32.49 0.61 -1.74
CA VAL A 85 -31.06 0.78 -1.48
C VAL A 85 -30.77 1.17 -0.02
N VAL A 86 -31.74 1.76 0.70
CA VAL A 86 -31.55 2.07 2.12
C VAL A 86 -31.42 0.77 2.91
N SER A 87 -32.37 -0.16 2.71
CA SER A 87 -32.30 -1.48 3.34
C SER A 87 -31.08 -2.28 2.92
N TYR A 88 -30.68 -2.17 1.65
CA TYR A 88 -29.47 -2.79 1.13
C TYR A 88 -28.21 -2.23 1.82
N TYR A 89 -28.06 -0.93 1.93
CA TYR A 89 -26.94 -0.29 2.62
C TYR A 89 -26.91 -0.64 4.10
N GLU A 90 -28.04 -0.62 4.81
CA GLU A 90 -28.12 -1.05 6.20
C GLU A 90 -27.64 -2.51 6.38
N GLN A 91 -27.94 -3.39 5.44
CA GLN A 91 -27.49 -4.78 5.48
C GLN A 91 -25.98 -4.90 5.30
N ILE A 92 -25.40 -4.31 4.26
CA ILE A 92 -23.96 -4.44 3.98
C ILE A 92 -23.08 -3.74 5.04
N LEU A 93 -23.60 -2.67 5.65
CA LEU A 93 -22.92 -1.98 6.74
C LEU A 93 -22.99 -2.74 8.08
N ALA A 94 -23.95 -3.66 8.22
CA ALA A 94 -24.07 -4.53 9.41
C ALA A 94 -23.20 -5.79 9.33
N GLU A 95 -22.65 -6.13 8.17
CA GLU A 95 -21.79 -7.30 8.00
C GLU A 95 -20.41 -7.03 8.63
N PRO A 96 -19.86 -7.97 9.43
CA PRO A 96 -18.52 -7.81 9.97
C PRO A 96 -17.49 -7.82 8.82
N ALA A 97 -16.48 -6.95 8.91
CA ALA A 97 -15.40 -6.86 7.95
C ALA A 97 -14.65 -8.21 7.81
N THR A 98 -15.03 -9.03 6.84
CA THR A 98 -14.48 -10.38 6.64
C THR A 98 -13.63 -10.54 5.37
N SER A 99 -13.46 -9.50 4.56
CA SER A 99 -12.62 -9.60 3.38
C SER A 99 -11.72 -8.38 3.23
N THR A 100 -10.44 -8.62 3.22
CA THR A 100 -9.47 -7.73 2.62
C THR A 100 -9.59 -7.88 1.10
N SER A 101 -10.35 -7.04 0.46
CA SER A 101 -10.21 -6.83 -0.98
C SER A 101 -8.88 -6.09 -1.19
N ASN A 102 -7.83 -6.85 -1.48
CA ASN A 102 -6.61 -6.26 -2.00
C ASN A 102 -6.91 -5.77 -3.43
N HIS A 103 -7.31 -4.53 -3.59
CA HIS A 103 -7.41 -3.87 -4.90
C HIS A 103 -6.04 -3.61 -5.54
N ASN A 104 -4.95 -3.99 -4.88
CA ASN A 104 -3.60 -3.76 -5.34
C ASN A 104 -2.84 -5.07 -5.48
N ALA A 105 -2.72 -5.58 -6.65
CA ALA A 105 -1.49 -6.15 -7.21
C ALA A 105 -1.78 -6.92 -8.48
N SER A 106 -1.33 -6.44 -9.59
CA SER A 106 -0.83 -7.38 -10.57
C SER A 106 0.33 -6.88 -11.40
N CYS A 107 0.50 -5.60 -11.59
CA CYS A 107 1.61 -5.11 -12.39
C CYS A 107 2.28 -3.89 -11.77
N ALA A 108 2.71 -3.96 -10.52
CA ALA A 108 3.83 -3.14 -10.09
C ALA A 108 4.98 -3.55 -11.01
N GLY A 109 5.42 -2.62 -11.87
CA GLY A 109 6.32 -2.89 -12.98
C GLY A 109 7.46 -3.83 -12.59
N ALA A 110 7.84 -4.74 -13.45
CA ALA A 110 8.88 -5.74 -13.26
C ALA A 110 10.30 -5.17 -12.97
N GLY A 111 10.36 -3.96 -12.43
CA GLY A 111 11.54 -3.25 -11.96
C GLY A 111 11.41 -2.60 -10.59
N ALA A 112 10.20 -2.60 -9.97
CA ALA A 112 9.98 -1.95 -8.68
C ALA A 112 9.84 -2.98 -7.55
N SER A 113 10.95 -3.51 -7.04
CA SER A 113 10.94 -4.25 -5.76
C SER A 113 10.97 -3.32 -4.53
N GLY A 114 10.65 -2.03 -4.69
CA GLY A 114 10.43 -1.08 -3.62
C GLY A 114 8.93 -0.94 -3.35
N THR A 115 8.50 -1.07 -2.10
CA THR A 115 7.14 -0.69 -1.70
C THR A 115 6.94 0.80 -1.99
N ASN A 116 6.15 1.14 -3.01
CA ASN A 116 5.75 2.52 -3.23
C ASN A 116 4.81 2.94 -2.09
N PRO A 117 5.21 3.88 -1.22
CA PRO A 117 4.39 4.26 -0.06
C PRO A 117 3.07 4.94 -0.44
N HIS A 118 2.92 5.37 -1.69
CA HIS A 118 1.71 5.98 -2.20
C HIS A 118 0.64 4.95 -2.66
N ILE A 119 1.03 3.68 -2.89
CA ILE A 119 0.11 2.62 -3.31
C ILE A 119 -0.54 1.94 -2.09
N ASN A 120 0.25 1.68 -1.05
CA ASN A 120 -0.22 1.04 0.18
C ASN A 120 0.33 1.80 1.40
N PRO A 121 -0.19 3.00 1.69
CA PRO A 121 0.27 3.77 2.84
C PRO A 121 -0.09 3.05 4.15
N VAL A 122 0.72 3.27 5.16
CA VAL A 122 0.37 2.82 6.51
C VAL A 122 -0.83 3.63 6.99
N THR A 123 -1.89 2.96 7.41
CA THR A 123 -3.05 3.61 8.01
C THR A 123 -2.64 4.42 9.23
N PRO A 124 -3.03 5.70 9.35
CA PRO A 124 -2.71 6.49 10.53
C PRO A 124 -3.23 5.85 11.82
N SER A 125 -2.43 5.89 12.86
CA SER A 125 -2.72 5.15 14.10
C SER A 125 -3.92 5.68 14.89
N HIS A 126 -4.27 6.97 14.70
CA HIS A 126 -5.44 7.62 15.30
C HIS A 126 -6.67 7.58 14.38
N PHE A 127 -6.53 7.15 13.14
CA PHE A 127 -7.69 7.03 12.25
C PHE A 127 -8.56 5.85 12.67
N ASN A 128 -9.79 6.16 13.09
CA ASN A 128 -10.76 5.17 13.55
C ASN A 128 -12.03 5.22 12.71
N LEU A 129 -12.66 4.08 12.54
CA LEU A 129 -13.99 4.02 11.93
C LEU A 129 -15.04 4.56 12.92
N GLY A 130 -16.03 5.29 12.37
CA GLY A 130 -17.12 5.86 13.14
C GLY A 130 -18.23 4.85 13.48
N THR A 131 -19.21 5.33 14.24
CA THR A 131 -20.33 4.51 14.73
C THR A 131 -21.53 4.43 13.77
N MET A 132 -21.47 5.11 12.62
CA MET A 132 -22.53 5.10 11.60
C MET A 132 -22.18 4.12 10.46
N GLY A 133 -22.18 2.80 10.75
CA GLY A 133 -21.81 1.78 9.77
C GLY A 133 -20.33 1.84 9.35
N GLY A 134 -19.46 2.33 10.23
CA GLY A 134 -18.04 2.58 9.94
C GLY A 134 -17.72 4.04 9.60
N TYR A 135 -18.71 4.84 9.24
CA TYR A 135 -18.55 6.26 8.94
C TYR A 135 -18.70 7.13 10.19
N LEU A 136 -17.98 8.25 10.24
CA LEU A 136 -18.05 9.20 11.35
C LEU A 136 -19.38 9.97 11.35
N LYS A 137 -20.03 10.06 12.51
CA LYS A 137 -21.10 11.02 12.74
C LYS A 137 -20.55 12.44 12.78
N TYR A 138 -21.42 13.45 12.64
CA TYR A 138 -21.00 14.84 12.73
C TYR A 138 -20.31 15.17 14.08
N SER A 139 -20.85 14.63 15.17
CA SER A 139 -20.24 14.81 16.50
C SER A 139 -18.89 14.08 16.65
N GLU A 140 -18.72 12.93 16.02
CA GLU A 140 -17.46 12.19 16.00
C GLU A 140 -16.42 12.92 15.15
N MET A 141 -16.78 13.42 13.97
CA MET A 141 -15.90 14.29 13.16
C MET A 141 -15.41 15.50 13.96
N LEU A 142 -16.31 16.18 14.72
CA LEU A 142 -15.88 17.30 15.55
C LEU A 142 -14.93 16.87 16.68
N ALA A 143 -15.10 15.67 17.22
CA ALA A 143 -14.20 15.10 18.21
C ALA A 143 -12.82 14.76 17.62
N GLU A 144 -12.78 14.21 16.39
CA GLU A 144 -11.52 14.00 15.66
C GLU A 144 -10.73 15.31 15.49
N LEU A 145 -11.40 16.40 15.09
CA LEU A 145 -10.74 17.70 14.97
C LEU A 145 -10.22 18.24 16.31
N ASP A 146 -10.94 18.00 17.41
CA ASP A 146 -10.49 18.37 18.76
C ASP A 146 -9.30 17.52 19.20
N GLU A 147 -9.31 16.23 18.91
CA GLU A 147 -8.22 15.30 19.21
C GLU A 147 -6.95 15.66 18.43
N MET A 148 -7.06 15.92 17.12
CA MET A 148 -5.96 16.42 16.30
C MET A 148 -5.32 17.67 16.89
N ALA A 149 -6.15 18.66 17.25
CA ALA A 149 -5.67 19.92 17.81
C ALA A 149 -5.06 19.75 19.21
N ALA A 150 -5.54 18.81 20.00
CA ALA A 150 -4.98 18.49 21.31
C ALA A 150 -3.65 17.73 21.21
N THR A 151 -3.55 16.82 20.25
CA THR A 151 -2.38 15.95 20.05
C THR A 151 -1.23 16.66 19.32
N TYR A 152 -1.58 17.50 18.33
CA TYR A 152 -0.61 18.22 17.48
C TYR A 152 -0.83 19.74 17.48
N PRO A 153 -0.86 20.41 18.66
CA PRO A 153 -1.21 21.84 18.77
C PRO A 153 -0.27 22.79 18.05
N SER A 154 0.93 22.33 17.68
CA SER A 154 1.89 23.12 16.89
C SER A 154 1.71 22.98 15.38
N LEU A 155 0.90 22.04 14.91
CA LEU A 155 0.72 21.72 13.49
C LEU A 155 -0.68 21.98 12.96
N ILE A 156 -1.70 22.02 13.84
CA ILE A 156 -3.08 22.23 13.42
C ILE A 156 -3.77 23.26 14.35
N THR A 157 -4.61 24.09 13.75
CA THR A 157 -5.45 25.01 14.56
C THR A 157 -6.56 24.26 15.28
N VAL A 158 -7.05 24.82 16.38
CA VAL A 158 -8.39 24.43 16.86
C VAL A 158 -9.42 24.75 15.79
N LYS A 159 -10.49 23.94 15.71
CA LYS A 159 -11.57 24.20 14.75
C LYS A 159 -12.19 25.58 14.99
N ALA A 160 -12.38 26.35 13.93
CA ALA A 160 -12.95 27.68 13.96
C ALA A 160 -14.15 27.76 13.02
N PRO A 161 -15.21 28.52 13.38
CA PRO A 161 -16.33 28.75 12.46
C PRO A 161 -15.89 29.63 11.30
N ILE A 162 -16.42 29.35 10.11
CA ILE A 162 -16.24 30.21 8.93
C ILE A 162 -17.06 31.48 9.13
N SER A 163 -16.42 32.52 9.68
CA SER A 163 -17.07 33.80 9.99
C SER A 163 -18.31 33.61 10.91
N ASN A 164 -19.38 34.39 10.68
CA ASN A 164 -20.60 34.36 11.49
C ASN A 164 -21.77 33.64 10.80
N PHE A 165 -21.47 32.85 9.77
CA PHE A 165 -22.53 32.12 9.06
C PHE A 165 -23.00 30.93 9.89
N LEU A 166 -24.32 30.82 10.00
CA LEU A 166 -24.99 29.69 10.65
C LEU A 166 -25.98 29.07 9.67
N THR A 167 -26.00 27.76 9.58
CA THR A 167 -26.96 27.00 8.78
C THR A 167 -28.40 27.23 9.22
N HIS A 168 -29.37 26.70 8.50
CA HIS A 168 -30.80 26.81 8.84
C HIS A 168 -31.15 26.17 10.17
N GLN A 169 -30.33 25.26 10.69
CA GLN A 169 -30.50 24.66 12.04
C GLN A 169 -29.44 25.17 13.05
N ASN A 170 -28.90 26.36 12.79
CA ASN A 170 -27.97 27.09 13.66
C ASN A 170 -26.63 26.37 13.94
N ARG A 171 -26.10 25.63 12.97
CA ARG A 171 -24.75 25.05 13.05
C ARG A 171 -23.76 25.93 12.29
N PRO A 172 -22.56 26.21 12.82
CA PRO A 172 -21.49 26.81 12.04
C PRO A 172 -20.82 25.77 11.14
N LEU A 173 -20.30 26.20 10.01
CA LEU A 173 -19.33 25.44 9.26
C LEU A 173 -17.97 25.66 9.90
N TYR A 174 -17.25 24.57 10.17
CA TYR A 174 -15.93 24.63 10.78
C TYR A 174 -14.83 24.40 9.75
N TYR A 175 -13.72 25.07 9.97
CA TYR A 175 -12.46 24.76 9.29
C TYR A 175 -11.33 24.62 10.29
N VAL A 176 -10.26 23.93 9.86
CA VAL A 176 -8.96 23.88 10.52
C VAL A 176 -7.88 24.15 9.49
N ARG A 177 -6.70 24.53 9.96
CA ARG A 177 -5.51 24.72 9.12
C ARG A 177 -4.36 23.89 9.65
N ILE A 178 -3.71 23.10 8.77
CA ILE A 178 -2.46 22.36 9.05
C ILE A 178 -1.31 23.12 8.41
N SER A 179 -0.28 23.42 9.17
CA SER A 179 0.97 24.08 8.79
C SER A 179 1.94 23.95 9.97
N ASP A 180 3.24 24.16 9.77
CA ASP A 180 4.24 24.18 10.86
C ASP A 180 4.05 25.38 11.81
N ASN A 181 3.33 26.41 11.36
CA ASN A 181 2.94 27.55 12.18
C ASN A 181 1.43 27.87 12.00
N PRO A 182 0.51 26.97 12.45
CA PRO A 182 -0.88 26.98 12.01
C PRO A 182 -1.68 28.21 12.44
N THR A 183 -1.21 29.02 13.41
CA THR A 183 -1.90 30.21 13.92
C THR A 183 -1.44 31.51 13.24
N VAL A 184 -0.37 31.48 12.43
CA VAL A 184 0.20 32.63 11.75
C VAL A 184 0.04 32.47 10.24
N ASP A 185 -0.30 33.55 9.53
CA ASP A 185 -0.25 33.56 8.06
C ASP A 185 1.16 34.03 7.63
N GLU A 186 1.98 33.11 7.19
CA GLU A 186 3.36 33.37 6.75
C GLU A 186 3.46 33.76 5.27
N GLY A 187 2.32 33.86 4.59
CA GLY A 187 2.26 34.20 3.15
C GLY A 187 2.55 33.01 2.24
N GLU A 188 2.54 31.81 2.78
CA GLU A 188 2.71 30.59 2.01
C GLU A 188 1.48 30.29 1.14
N PRO A 189 1.64 29.56 0.02
CA PRO A 189 0.53 29.12 -0.80
C PRO A 189 -0.48 28.33 0.03
N LYS A 190 -1.76 28.56 -0.25
CA LYS A 190 -2.88 27.91 0.45
C LYS A 190 -3.56 26.89 -0.43
N VAL A 191 -3.88 25.74 0.15
CA VAL A 191 -4.61 24.63 -0.49
C VAL A 191 -5.88 24.37 0.32
N LEU A 192 -6.99 24.09 -0.35
CA LEU A 192 -8.28 23.87 0.28
C LEU A 192 -8.76 22.43 0.00
N TYR A 193 -9.20 21.75 1.06
CA TYR A 193 -9.86 20.45 1.00
C TYR A 193 -11.24 20.57 1.63
N THR A 194 -12.27 20.16 0.91
CA THR A 194 -13.64 20.20 1.40
C THR A 194 -14.34 18.88 1.16
N ALA A 195 -15.34 18.57 2.00
CA ALA A 195 -16.17 17.39 1.84
C ALA A 195 -17.63 17.67 2.24
N ILE A 196 -18.51 16.73 1.94
CA ILE A 196 -19.91 16.74 2.35
C ILE A 196 -20.66 18.00 1.85
N HIS A 197 -20.56 18.34 0.56
CA HIS A 197 -21.56 19.20 -0.06
C HIS A 197 -22.92 18.50 -0.05
N HIS A 198 -22.93 17.20 -0.34
CA HIS A 198 -24.11 16.36 -0.27
C HIS A 198 -24.05 15.43 0.95
N ALA A 199 -25.13 15.42 1.70
CA ALA A 199 -25.16 14.76 2.99
C ALA A 199 -25.15 13.22 2.94
N ARG A 200 -25.36 12.61 1.78
CA ARG A 200 -25.32 11.16 1.55
C ARG A 200 -23.95 10.60 1.14
N GLU A 201 -22.91 11.43 1.18
CA GLU A 201 -21.57 11.15 0.63
C GLU A 201 -20.49 11.06 1.72
N PRO A 202 -20.60 10.15 2.71
CA PRO A 202 -19.71 10.15 3.86
C PRO A 202 -18.28 9.68 3.55
N MET A 203 -18.04 9.01 2.41
CA MET A 203 -16.69 8.55 2.06
C MET A 203 -15.74 9.73 1.80
N ALA A 204 -16.23 10.83 1.24
CA ALA A 204 -15.50 12.09 1.09
C ALA A 204 -15.00 12.67 2.44
N LEU A 205 -15.79 12.51 3.51
CA LEU A 205 -15.37 12.89 4.86
C LEU A 205 -14.26 11.95 5.37
N MET A 206 -14.44 10.64 5.18
CA MET A 206 -13.51 9.64 5.73
C MET A 206 -12.11 9.79 5.12
N GLU A 207 -12.00 9.96 3.80
CA GLU A 207 -10.72 10.17 3.13
C GLU A 207 -10.05 11.49 3.58
N THR A 208 -10.84 12.56 3.76
CA THR A 208 -10.35 13.86 4.26
C THR A 208 -9.76 13.72 5.68
N ILE A 209 -10.44 13.04 6.59
CA ILE A 209 -9.95 12.78 7.97
C ILE A 209 -8.72 11.86 7.95
N PHE A 210 -8.71 10.83 7.09
CA PHE A 210 -7.55 9.97 6.90
C PHE A 210 -6.32 10.78 6.48
N TYR A 211 -6.45 11.65 5.48
CA TYR A 211 -5.37 12.49 5.00
C TYR A 211 -4.87 13.47 6.06
N MET A 212 -5.77 14.07 6.84
CA MET A 212 -5.39 14.97 7.94
C MET A 212 -4.54 14.23 8.99
N TRP A 213 -4.96 13.04 9.43
CA TRP A 213 -4.17 12.21 10.35
C TRP A 213 -2.84 11.78 9.74
N TYR A 214 -2.84 11.43 8.45
CA TYR A 214 -1.60 11.08 7.76
C TYR A 214 -0.58 12.22 7.78
N LEU A 215 -1.00 13.45 7.53
CA LEU A 215 -0.12 14.62 7.59
C LEU A 215 0.46 14.83 8.99
N LEU A 216 -0.39 14.77 10.02
CA LEU A 216 0.00 15.02 11.40
C LEU A 216 0.94 13.95 11.96
N GLU A 217 0.67 12.68 11.70
CA GLU A 217 1.48 11.57 12.22
C GLU A 217 2.83 11.40 11.51
N ASN A 218 2.91 11.80 10.24
CA ASN A 218 4.12 11.65 9.44
C ASN A 218 5.01 12.90 9.41
N TYR A 219 4.58 14.02 9.99
CA TYR A 219 5.40 15.21 10.10
C TYR A 219 6.69 14.95 10.90
N GLY A 220 7.84 15.37 10.39
CA GLY A 220 9.16 15.18 10.98
C GLY A 220 9.76 13.78 10.76
N THR A 221 9.00 12.83 10.20
CA THR A 221 9.47 11.46 9.91
C THR A 221 9.42 11.13 8.42
N ASN A 222 8.46 11.68 7.70
CA ASN A 222 8.35 11.61 6.24
C ASN A 222 8.77 12.96 5.64
N ASP A 223 9.79 12.95 4.77
CA ASP A 223 10.36 14.16 4.17
C ASP A 223 9.34 14.91 3.30
N GLU A 224 8.47 14.20 2.59
CA GLU A 224 7.45 14.79 1.72
C GLU A 224 6.38 15.52 2.54
N VAL A 225 5.83 14.85 3.55
CA VAL A 225 4.84 15.44 4.46
C VAL A 225 5.44 16.64 5.20
N THR A 226 6.67 16.50 5.69
CA THR A 226 7.39 17.59 6.38
C THR A 226 7.58 18.79 5.47
N TYR A 227 7.95 18.54 4.21
CA TYR A 227 8.07 19.61 3.21
C TYR A 227 6.73 20.31 2.96
N LEU A 228 5.65 19.57 2.75
CA LEU A 228 4.33 20.13 2.47
C LEU A 228 3.83 20.99 3.64
N VAL A 229 3.91 20.47 4.86
CA VAL A 229 3.45 21.16 6.07
C VAL A 229 4.29 22.40 6.39
N ASN A 230 5.62 22.38 6.09
CA ASN A 230 6.51 23.52 6.31
C ASN A 230 6.42 24.61 5.24
N ASN A 231 5.73 24.38 4.12
CA ASN A 231 5.75 25.31 2.98
C ASN A 231 4.37 25.65 2.45
N LEU A 232 3.32 25.15 3.09
CA LEU A 232 1.92 25.34 2.69
C LEU A 232 1.03 25.58 3.90
N GLN A 233 -0.06 26.29 3.68
CA GLN A 233 -1.18 26.33 4.59
C GLN A 233 -2.32 25.46 4.04
N LEU A 234 -2.51 24.29 4.64
CA LEU A 234 -3.52 23.31 4.21
C LEU A 234 -4.81 23.52 5.01
N TYR A 235 -5.85 23.98 4.34
CA TYR A 235 -7.15 24.26 4.95
C TYR A 235 -8.12 23.11 4.70
N PHE A 236 -8.83 22.71 5.73
CA PHE A 236 -9.82 21.64 5.68
C PHE A 236 -11.19 22.12 6.16
N VAL A 237 -12.23 21.88 5.35
CA VAL A 237 -13.64 22.06 5.69
C VAL A 237 -14.34 20.70 5.54
N PRO A 238 -14.23 19.81 6.55
CA PRO A 238 -14.65 18.41 6.39
C PRO A 238 -16.15 18.21 6.20
N CYS A 239 -16.99 19.21 6.53
CA CYS A 239 -18.43 19.10 6.38
C CYS A 239 -19.04 20.47 6.00
N ILE A 240 -19.38 20.64 4.72
CA ILE A 240 -20.06 21.85 4.24
C ILE A 240 -21.56 21.83 4.55
N ASN A 241 -22.19 20.66 4.61
CA ASN A 241 -23.64 20.46 4.84
C ASN A 241 -23.94 19.77 6.18
N PRO A 242 -23.63 20.40 7.32
CA PRO A 242 -23.82 19.76 8.62
C PRO A 242 -25.28 19.47 8.94
N ASP A 243 -26.22 20.28 8.45
CA ASP A 243 -27.64 20.07 8.71
C ASP A 243 -28.18 18.84 7.99
N GLY A 244 -27.82 18.66 6.71
CA GLY A 244 -28.20 17.48 5.95
C GLY A 244 -27.54 16.23 6.50
N TYR A 245 -26.27 16.31 6.91
CA TYR A 245 -25.53 15.18 7.46
C TYR A 245 -26.10 14.70 8.80
N VAL A 246 -26.39 15.64 9.73
CA VAL A 246 -27.07 15.33 11.01
C VAL A 246 -28.47 14.76 10.77
N TYR A 247 -29.16 15.19 9.71
CA TYR A 247 -30.44 14.58 9.36
C TYR A 247 -30.28 13.10 8.97
N ASN A 248 -29.31 12.76 8.13
CA ASN A 248 -29.02 11.36 7.76
C ASN A 248 -28.64 10.52 8.99
N GLU A 249 -27.72 11.01 9.85
CA GLU A 249 -27.34 10.26 11.05
C GLU A 249 -28.48 10.07 12.05
N THR A 250 -29.47 10.98 12.03
CA THR A 250 -30.64 10.89 12.91
C THR A 250 -31.69 9.92 12.37
N THR A 251 -31.92 9.91 11.07
CA THR A 251 -32.90 9.03 10.40
C THR A 251 -32.35 7.63 10.17
N ASN A 252 -31.06 7.52 9.89
CA ASN A 252 -30.35 6.28 9.57
C ASN A 252 -29.06 6.18 10.42
N PRO A 253 -29.19 5.94 11.74
CA PRO A 253 -28.06 6.02 12.68
C PRO A 253 -26.96 4.98 12.45
N ASN A 254 -27.24 3.96 11.65
CA ASN A 254 -26.30 2.91 11.26
C ASN A 254 -25.73 3.10 9.84
N GLY A 255 -25.99 4.23 9.19
CA GLY A 255 -25.63 4.52 7.80
C GLY A 255 -26.74 4.25 6.81
N GLY A 256 -26.51 4.44 5.52
CA GLY A 256 -27.49 4.23 4.43
C GLY A 256 -28.48 5.39 4.23
N GLY A 257 -28.29 6.53 4.90
CA GLY A 257 -29.14 7.70 4.72
C GLY A 257 -28.98 8.36 3.35
N MET A 258 -30.07 8.56 2.61
CA MET A 258 -30.06 9.04 1.22
C MET A 258 -30.40 10.53 1.06
N TRP A 259 -30.49 11.29 2.14
CA TRP A 259 -30.72 12.73 2.08
C TRP A 259 -29.48 13.46 1.51
N ARG A 260 -29.65 14.20 0.42
CA ARG A 260 -28.59 14.92 -0.31
C ARG A 260 -28.42 16.37 0.13
N LYS A 261 -29.56 17.13 0.16
CA LYS A 261 -29.64 18.60 0.25
C LYS A 261 -29.33 19.13 1.67
N ASN A 262 -29.24 20.46 1.84
CA ASN A 262 -29.27 21.07 3.16
C ASN A 262 -30.67 20.98 3.80
N ARG A 263 -30.93 21.75 4.88
CA ARG A 263 -32.22 21.67 5.61
C ARG A 263 -33.01 22.99 5.56
N ARG A 264 -32.87 23.79 4.50
CA ARG A 264 -33.74 24.95 4.27
C ARG A 264 -35.20 24.51 4.25
N ASN A 265 -36.06 25.24 4.99
CA ASN A 265 -37.49 25.00 4.92
C ASN A 265 -38.11 25.79 3.75
N ASN A 266 -38.54 25.08 2.70
CA ASN A 266 -39.15 25.64 1.50
C ASN A 266 -40.68 25.81 1.64
N GLY A 267 -41.25 25.45 2.78
CA GLY A 267 -42.69 25.46 3.01
C GLY A 267 -43.38 24.16 2.60
N GLY A 268 -44.61 23.95 3.05
CA GLY A 268 -45.41 22.77 2.71
C GLY A 268 -44.84 21.44 3.12
N GLY A 269 -43.87 21.40 4.03
CA GLY A 269 -43.16 20.17 4.41
C GLY A 269 -42.00 19.80 3.50
N VAL A 270 -41.65 20.63 2.52
CA VAL A 270 -40.55 20.44 1.59
C VAL A 270 -39.28 21.11 2.13
N TYR A 271 -38.17 20.44 2.08
CA TYR A 271 -36.88 20.91 2.59
C TYR A 271 -35.76 20.78 1.57
N GLY A 272 -34.75 21.64 1.77
CA GLY A 272 -33.42 21.56 1.21
C GLY A 272 -33.20 22.26 -0.11
N VAL A 273 -31.95 22.68 -0.28
CA VAL A 273 -31.32 23.19 -1.51
C VAL A 273 -30.09 22.33 -1.75
N ASP A 274 -29.83 21.97 -3.00
CA ASP A 274 -28.59 21.36 -3.41
C ASP A 274 -27.47 22.40 -3.35
N LEU A 275 -26.54 22.22 -2.42
CA LEU A 275 -25.46 23.19 -2.20
C LEU A 275 -24.51 23.25 -3.40
N ASN A 276 -24.29 22.13 -4.11
CA ASN A 276 -23.45 22.07 -5.31
C ASN A 276 -24.22 22.43 -6.60
N ARG A 277 -25.33 23.16 -6.44
CA ARG A 277 -26.09 23.85 -7.51
C ARG A 277 -26.37 25.30 -7.13
N ASN A 278 -25.87 25.78 -5.97
CA ASN A 278 -26.21 27.09 -5.41
C ASN A 278 -25.10 28.15 -5.58
N TYR A 279 -23.96 27.83 -6.20
CA TYR A 279 -22.93 28.80 -6.57
C TYR A 279 -23.32 29.57 -7.82
N SER A 280 -22.58 30.64 -8.17
CA SER A 280 -23.09 31.66 -9.13
C SER A 280 -22.80 31.38 -10.60
N TYR A 281 -21.79 30.53 -10.93
CA TYR A 281 -21.47 30.30 -12.33
C TYR A 281 -22.55 29.48 -13.02
N GLY A 282 -23.13 30.06 -14.07
CA GLY A 282 -24.24 29.42 -14.79
C GLY A 282 -25.49 29.09 -13.97
N TRP A 283 -25.63 29.63 -12.76
CA TRP A 283 -26.69 29.27 -11.82
C TRP A 283 -28.07 29.17 -12.48
N GLY A 284 -28.78 28.08 -12.25
CA GLY A 284 -30.15 27.86 -12.69
C GLY A 284 -30.29 27.55 -14.22
N THR A 285 -29.21 27.16 -14.92
CA THR A 285 -29.27 26.92 -16.36
C THR A 285 -29.31 25.44 -16.73
N THR A 286 -28.31 24.65 -16.39
CA THR A 286 -28.15 23.26 -16.84
C THR A 286 -27.95 22.34 -15.66
N GLY A 287 -28.51 21.12 -15.69
CA GLY A 287 -28.33 20.11 -14.63
C GLY A 287 -28.86 20.55 -13.27
N THR A 288 -29.81 21.47 -13.25
CA THR A 288 -30.41 22.02 -12.03
C THR A 288 -31.93 22.04 -12.12
N SER A 289 -32.59 22.10 -10.96
CA SER A 289 -34.05 22.25 -10.88
C SER A 289 -34.44 23.50 -10.10
N THR A 290 -35.53 24.13 -10.51
CA THR A 290 -36.22 25.21 -9.78
C THR A 290 -37.37 24.67 -8.93
N THR A 291 -37.67 23.38 -9.01
CA THR A 291 -38.69 22.69 -8.20
C THR A 291 -38.11 22.29 -6.84
N THR A 292 -38.68 22.84 -5.78
CA THR A 292 -38.14 22.70 -4.41
C THR A 292 -38.08 21.27 -3.91
N SER A 293 -38.91 20.34 -4.42
CA SER A 293 -38.91 18.93 -4.06
C SER A 293 -37.77 18.12 -4.70
N ASN A 294 -37.20 18.59 -5.82
CA ASN A 294 -36.16 17.86 -6.54
C ASN A 294 -34.83 17.87 -5.77
N ASP A 295 -34.04 16.82 -5.90
CA ASP A 295 -32.74 16.71 -5.25
C ASP A 295 -31.73 17.73 -5.79
N THR A 296 -31.84 18.13 -7.05
CA THR A 296 -31.00 19.16 -7.72
C THR A 296 -31.55 20.59 -7.61
N TYR A 297 -32.46 20.88 -6.65
CA TYR A 297 -32.99 22.22 -6.45
C TYR A 297 -31.91 23.24 -6.11
N CYS A 298 -31.68 24.21 -7.00
CA CYS A 298 -30.59 25.18 -6.93
C CYS A 298 -30.82 26.36 -5.97
N GLY A 299 -31.94 26.39 -5.24
CA GLY A 299 -32.31 27.51 -4.39
C GLY A 299 -33.00 28.65 -5.12
N PRO A 300 -33.51 29.69 -4.40
CA PRO A 300 -34.21 30.82 -4.99
C PRO A 300 -33.29 31.84 -5.68
N SER A 301 -32.00 31.80 -5.42
CA SER A 301 -30.94 32.59 -6.07
C SER A 301 -29.58 31.94 -5.83
N ALA A 302 -28.60 32.31 -6.63
CA ALA A 302 -27.21 31.97 -6.33
C ALA A 302 -26.85 32.46 -4.91
N PHE A 303 -26.09 31.68 -4.20
CA PHE A 303 -25.70 31.94 -2.81
C PHE A 303 -26.88 32.25 -1.88
N SER A 304 -28.03 31.63 -2.12
CA SER A 304 -29.16 31.77 -1.19
C SER A 304 -28.93 31.07 0.16
N GLU A 305 -28.01 30.12 0.20
CA GLU A 305 -27.77 29.27 1.35
C GLU A 305 -26.61 29.79 2.20
N PRO A 306 -26.74 29.77 3.53
CA PRO A 306 -25.69 30.23 4.41
C PRO A 306 -24.40 29.42 4.28
N GLU A 307 -24.50 28.13 3.92
CA GLU A 307 -23.38 27.24 3.67
C GLU A 307 -22.54 27.71 2.49
N THR A 308 -23.17 28.00 1.36
CA THR A 308 -22.47 28.49 0.15
C THR A 308 -21.95 29.90 0.32
N GLN A 309 -22.66 30.76 1.11
CA GLN A 309 -22.18 32.09 1.50
C GLN A 309 -20.91 31.99 2.38
N ALA A 310 -20.87 31.03 3.30
CA ALA A 310 -19.70 30.76 4.13
C ALA A 310 -18.50 30.35 3.27
N MET A 311 -18.70 29.43 2.34
CA MET A 311 -17.64 28.99 1.41
C MET A 311 -17.18 30.15 0.51
N ARG A 312 -18.13 30.94 -0.03
CA ARG A 312 -17.79 32.16 -0.77
C ARG A 312 -16.91 33.11 0.05
N TRP A 313 -17.27 33.35 1.29
CA TRP A 313 -16.50 34.20 2.19
C TRP A 313 -15.09 33.63 2.42
N LEU A 314 -14.98 32.32 2.68
CA LEU A 314 -13.70 31.65 2.93
C LEU A 314 -12.76 31.81 1.74
N VAL A 315 -13.21 31.50 0.53
CA VAL A 315 -12.36 31.56 -0.66
C VAL A 315 -12.02 32.99 -1.11
N GLN A 316 -12.89 33.98 -0.83
CA GLN A 316 -12.61 35.39 -1.12
C GLN A 316 -11.60 36.01 -0.13
N ASN A 317 -11.44 35.46 1.08
CA ASN A 317 -10.57 36.01 2.08
C ASN A 317 -9.23 35.24 2.24
N ASN A 318 -8.98 34.19 1.49
CA ASN A 318 -7.81 33.32 1.71
C ASN A 318 -7.05 32.95 0.42
N HIS A 319 -7.18 33.53 -0.69
CA HIS A 319 -6.31 33.35 -1.89
C HIS A 319 -5.76 31.91 -2.11
N PHE A 320 -6.62 30.89 -2.20
CA PHE A 320 -6.21 29.50 -2.44
C PHE A 320 -5.69 29.30 -3.87
N ILE A 321 -4.66 28.47 -4.03
CA ILE A 321 -4.08 28.11 -5.33
C ILE A 321 -4.79 26.89 -5.91
N THR A 322 -4.89 25.81 -5.11
CA THR A 322 -5.52 24.54 -5.51
C THR A 322 -6.60 24.15 -4.52
N ALA A 323 -7.58 23.36 -4.95
CA ALA A 323 -8.62 22.84 -4.07
C ALA A 323 -9.14 21.47 -4.53
N PHE A 324 -9.56 20.64 -3.56
CA PHE A 324 -10.46 19.50 -3.72
C PHE A 324 -11.80 19.80 -3.08
N ASN A 325 -12.88 19.58 -3.82
CA ASN A 325 -14.23 19.47 -3.33
C ASN A 325 -14.66 18.00 -3.41
N ALA A 326 -14.35 17.24 -2.36
CA ALA A 326 -14.57 15.79 -2.38
C ALA A 326 -16.05 15.43 -2.30
N HIS A 327 -16.46 14.54 -3.17
CA HIS A 327 -17.77 13.92 -3.34
C HIS A 327 -17.68 12.40 -3.27
N THR A 328 -18.80 11.71 -3.45
CA THR A 328 -18.96 10.27 -3.56
C THR A 328 -20.18 10.00 -4.46
N TYR A 329 -20.12 9.21 -5.50
CA TYR A 329 -19.12 8.25 -5.93
C TYR A 329 -19.03 8.17 -7.45
N ALA A 330 -17.89 7.73 -8.02
CA ALA A 330 -17.74 7.22 -9.39
C ALA A 330 -16.29 6.77 -9.69
N GLU A 331 -15.36 6.93 -8.74
CA GLU A 331 -13.91 6.69 -8.94
C GLU A 331 -13.33 7.63 -10.02
N ASP A 332 -13.73 8.90 -9.98
CA ASP A 332 -13.30 9.93 -10.92
C ASP A 332 -12.56 11.08 -10.24
N ILE A 333 -11.70 11.79 -10.99
CA ILE A 333 -11.23 13.14 -10.64
C ILE A 333 -11.71 14.11 -11.73
N LEU A 334 -12.72 14.89 -11.37
CA LEU A 334 -13.37 15.84 -12.27
C LEU A 334 -12.73 17.22 -12.16
N PHE A 335 -12.72 17.98 -13.30
CA PHE A 335 -12.19 19.34 -13.33
C PHE A 335 -13.03 20.28 -14.23
N PRO A 336 -12.97 21.63 -14.05
CA PRO A 336 -13.75 22.59 -14.81
C PRO A 336 -13.52 22.53 -16.34
N ILE A 337 -14.50 22.86 -17.17
CA ILE A 337 -15.79 23.51 -16.88
C ILE A 337 -16.89 22.44 -16.82
N GLY A 338 -17.71 22.46 -15.75
CA GLY A 338 -18.85 21.57 -15.55
C GLY A 338 -20.13 22.00 -16.29
N THR A 339 -20.31 23.30 -16.51
CA THR A 339 -21.59 23.85 -17.01
C THR A 339 -21.92 23.43 -18.46
N THR A 340 -20.94 23.13 -19.29
CA THR A 340 -21.17 22.77 -20.70
C THR A 340 -20.01 21.99 -21.32
N THR A 341 -20.33 21.04 -22.20
CA THR A 341 -19.33 20.29 -22.98
C THR A 341 -18.62 21.19 -24.00
N ALA A 342 -19.25 22.24 -24.48
CA ALA A 342 -18.71 23.12 -25.51
C ALA A 342 -17.62 24.09 -25.02
N GLU A 343 -17.56 24.38 -23.73
CA GLU A 343 -16.58 25.29 -23.14
C GLU A 343 -15.43 24.51 -22.48
N PHE A 344 -14.21 24.88 -22.83
CA PHE A 344 -13.00 24.38 -22.17
C PHE A 344 -12.39 25.49 -21.31
N ALA A 345 -11.89 25.09 -20.13
CA ALA A 345 -11.10 25.97 -19.30
C ALA A 345 -9.86 26.45 -20.06
N PRO A 346 -9.40 27.71 -19.92
CA PRO A 346 -8.14 28.18 -20.49
C PRO A 346 -6.94 27.29 -20.13
N HIS A 347 -7.02 26.59 -19.00
CA HIS A 347 -5.98 25.66 -18.51
C HIS A 347 -6.38 24.18 -18.66
N HIS A 348 -7.29 23.86 -19.60
CA HIS A 348 -7.80 22.48 -19.78
C HIS A 348 -6.69 21.45 -19.92
N ASN A 349 -5.67 21.70 -20.74
CA ASN A 349 -4.55 20.77 -20.90
C ASN A 349 -3.76 20.58 -19.61
N TRP A 350 -3.67 21.60 -18.76
CA TRP A 350 -3.02 21.49 -17.47
C TRP A 350 -3.85 20.62 -16.53
N PHE A 351 -5.14 20.84 -16.45
CA PHE A 351 -6.03 19.99 -15.66
C PHE A 351 -5.95 18.52 -16.09
N GLN A 352 -6.01 18.25 -17.40
CA GLN A 352 -5.93 16.87 -17.90
C GLN A 352 -4.60 16.20 -17.58
N ASP A 353 -3.48 16.90 -17.80
CA ASP A 353 -2.15 16.34 -17.56
C ASP A 353 -1.88 16.04 -16.08
N GLU A 354 -2.24 16.97 -15.20
CA GLU A 354 -1.97 16.79 -13.78
C GLU A 354 -2.98 15.85 -13.11
N SER A 355 -4.26 15.84 -13.54
CA SER A 355 -5.24 14.87 -13.06
C SER A 355 -4.88 13.44 -13.51
N ASN A 356 -4.36 13.25 -14.72
CA ASN A 356 -3.80 11.97 -15.14
C ASN A 356 -2.62 11.54 -14.25
N HIS A 357 -1.84 12.49 -13.76
CA HIS A 357 -0.79 12.18 -12.79
C HIS A 357 -1.36 11.83 -11.41
N GLN A 358 -2.43 12.49 -10.97
CA GLN A 358 -3.10 12.17 -9.70
C GLN A 358 -3.64 10.73 -9.67
N VAL A 359 -4.26 10.28 -10.77
CA VAL A 359 -4.92 8.97 -10.83
C VAL A 359 -4.00 7.79 -11.16
N GLN A 360 -2.69 8.01 -11.34
CA GLN A 360 -1.77 6.98 -11.83
C GLN A 360 -1.64 5.73 -10.95
N TYR A 361 -2.11 5.76 -9.68
CA TYR A 361 -1.98 4.66 -8.74
C TYR A 361 -3.30 4.13 -8.18
N ASN A 362 -4.44 4.77 -8.42
CA ASN A 362 -5.72 4.37 -7.85
C ASN A 362 -6.74 3.86 -8.89
N GLY A 363 -6.43 3.97 -10.17
CA GLY A 363 -7.32 3.52 -11.24
C GLY A 363 -8.52 4.44 -11.49
N TYR A 364 -8.56 5.63 -10.87
CA TYR A 364 -9.62 6.60 -11.11
C TYR A 364 -9.50 7.21 -12.51
N THR A 365 -10.62 7.68 -13.03
CA THR A 365 -10.66 8.36 -14.34
C THR A 365 -10.52 9.86 -14.16
N ALA A 366 -9.60 10.49 -14.92
CA ALA A 366 -9.42 11.94 -14.95
C ALA A 366 -10.17 12.55 -16.12
N MET A 367 -11.21 13.32 -15.85
CA MET A 367 -12.02 13.92 -16.92
C MET A 367 -12.58 15.28 -16.58
N LYS A 368 -12.96 16.02 -17.63
CA LYS A 368 -13.71 17.25 -17.49
C LYS A 368 -15.11 16.97 -16.94
N SER A 369 -15.55 17.70 -15.91
CA SER A 369 -16.84 17.48 -15.21
C SER A 369 -18.04 17.38 -16.14
N SER A 370 -18.11 18.25 -17.17
CA SER A 370 -19.21 18.19 -18.17
C SER A 370 -19.12 17.03 -19.16
N ALA A 371 -18.05 16.22 -19.15
CA ALA A 371 -18.00 14.98 -19.92
C ALA A 371 -18.81 13.88 -19.22
N LEU A 372 -18.86 13.88 -17.88
CA LEU A 372 -19.77 13.03 -17.14
C LEU A 372 -21.23 13.47 -17.38
N TYR A 373 -21.53 14.71 -17.06
CA TYR A 373 -22.80 15.40 -17.42
C TYR A 373 -22.66 16.92 -17.18
N PRO A 374 -23.29 17.78 -17.98
CA PRO A 374 -23.31 19.23 -17.75
C PRO A 374 -24.19 19.62 -16.55
N ALA A 375 -23.59 20.34 -15.59
CA ALA A 375 -24.26 20.91 -14.44
C ALA A 375 -23.79 22.33 -14.17
N SER A 376 -24.65 23.17 -13.59
CA SER A 376 -24.37 24.58 -13.34
C SER A 376 -24.59 24.96 -11.87
N GLY A 377 -23.93 26.02 -11.44
CA GLY A 377 -23.99 26.46 -10.05
C GLY A 377 -23.18 25.58 -9.11
N ASP A 378 -22.21 24.84 -9.62
CA ASP A 378 -21.28 24.02 -8.86
C ASP A 378 -20.15 24.84 -8.23
N SER A 379 -19.47 24.26 -7.27
CA SER A 379 -18.37 24.87 -6.54
C SER A 379 -17.14 25.11 -7.41
N ASP A 380 -16.83 24.17 -8.30
CA ASP A 380 -15.60 24.16 -9.08
C ASP A 380 -15.58 25.29 -10.12
N ASP A 381 -16.64 25.40 -10.92
CA ASP A 381 -16.75 26.47 -11.90
C ASP A 381 -16.74 27.84 -11.24
N TYR A 382 -17.39 28.00 -10.07
CA TYR A 382 -17.32 29.22 -9.29
C TYR A 382 -15.89 29.52 -8.80
N MET A 383 -15.25 28.57 -8.18
CA MET A 383 -13.91 28.75 -7.61
C MET A 383 -12.87 29.02 -8.69
N TYR A 384 -13.01 28.39 -9.84
CA TYR A 384 -12.08 28.58 -10.95
C TYR A 384 -12.30 29.91 -11.71
N LYS A 385 -13.55 30.31 -11.95
CA LYS A 385 -13.86 31.32 -13.02
C LYS A 385 -14.50 32.60 -12.53
N VAL A 386 -15.14 32.64 -11.37
CA VAL A 386 -15.99 33.79 -10.95
C VAL A 386 -15.34 34.54 -9.76
N ASP A 387 -15.69 35.82 -9.60
CA ASP A 387 -15.23 36.73 -8.55
C ASP A 387 -13.67 36.83 -8.50
N ILE A 388 -13.00 36.90 -9.64
CA ILE A 388 -11.56 36.98 -9.78
C ILE A 388 -11.10 38.40 -9.98
N GLY A 389 -10.08 38.87 -9.23
CA GLY A 389 -9.44 40.15 -9.43
C GLY A 389 -9.10 40.91 -8.14
N VAL A 390 -8.72 42.18 -8.27
CA VAL A 390 -8.30 43.00 -7.12
C VAL A 390 -9.46 43.16 -6.12
N GLY A 391 -9.25 42.75 -4.91
CA GLY A 391 -10.25 42.76 -3.82
C GLY A 391 -11.26 41.61 -3.88
N GLN A 392 -10.99 40.61 -4.72
CA GLN A 392 -11.74 39.36 -4.83
C GLN A 392 -10.77 38.16 -4.68
N LYS A 393 -11.22 36.93 -4.95
CA LYS A 393 -10.33 35.75 -4.92
C LYS A 393 -9.42 35.69 -6.15
N ASP A 394 -8.37 34.88 -6.06
CA ASP A 394 -7.59 34.44 -7.23
C ASP A 394 -8.30 33.31 -8.00
N THR A 395 -7.83 33.02 -9.21
CA THR A 395 -8.23 31.80 -9.90
C THR A 395 -7.75 30.60 -9.09
N MET A 396 -8.67 29.76 -8.63
CA MET A 396 -8.36 28.54 -7.95
C MET A 396 -8.36 27.37 -8.94
N PHE A 397 -7.37 26.50 -8.84
CA PHE A 397 -7.27 25.28 -9.65
C PHE A 397 -7.90 24.15 -8.86
N VAL A 398 -9.13 23.87 -9.18
CA VAL A 398 -10.03 23.07 -8.33
C VAL A 398 -10.48 21.82 -9.07
N HIS A 399 -10.67 20.74 -8.31
CA HIS A 399 -11.15 19.46 -8.80
C HIS A 399 -12.21 18.89 -7.85
N THR A 400 -13.04 18.02 -8.37
CA THR A 400 -13.97 17.19 -7.61
C THR A 400 -13.52 15.72 -7.72
N PRO A 401 -12.89 15.16 -6.71
CA PRO A 401 -12.80 13.70 -6.60
C PRO A 401 -14.16 13.11 -6.23
N GLU A 402 -14.62 12.13 -7.01
CA GLU A 402 -15.80 11.29 -6.76
C GLU A 402 -15.33 9.97 -6.15
N VAL A 403 -15.20 9.95 -4.82
CA VAL A 403 -14.46 8.92 -4.08
C VAL A 403 -15.27 7.64 -3.94
N GLY A 404 -14.70 6.51 -4.39
CA GLY A 404 -15.23 5.17 -4.18
C GLY A 404 -16.37 4.77 -5.11
N THR A 405 -16.98 3.62 -4.82
CA THR A 405 -17.89 2.88 -5.71
C THR A 405 -19.37 2.97 -5.37
N ALA A 406 -19.73 3.56 -4.22
CA ALA A 406 -21.11 3.69 -3.75
C ALA A 406 -21.23 4.78 -2.68
N PHE A 407 -22.43 5.35 -2.47
CA PHE A 407 -22.67 6.32 -1.38
C PHE A 407 -22.28 5.77 0.00
N TRP A 408 -22.59 4.51 0.26
CA TRP A 408 -22.31 3.82 1.52
C TRP A 408 -21.63 2.48 1.23
N GLN A 409 -20.31 2.49 1.13
CA GLN A 409 -19.52 1.29 0.96
C GLN A 409 -19.48 0.45 2.25
N PRO A 410 -19.25 -0.87 2.17
CA PRO A 410 -18.99 -1.70 3.35
C PRO A 410 -17.87 -1.13 4.22
N SER A 411 -17.97 -1.28 5.53
CA SER A 411 -16.97 -0.74 6.47
C SER A 411 -15.55 -1.26 6.22
N SER A 412 -15.41 -2.45 5.64
CA SER A 412 -14.13 -3.04 5.22
C SER A 412 -13.42 -2.28 4.10
N GLU A 413 -14.16 -1.49 3.31
CA GLU A 413 -13.63 -0.75 2.16
C GLU A 413 -13.27 0.70 2.49
N ILE A 414 -13.69 1.23 3.64
CA ILE A 414 -13.46 2.63 4.01
C ILE A 414 -11.95 2.96 4.08
N ILE A 415 -11.17 2.12 4.76
CA ILE A 415 -9.71 2.35 4.90
C ILE A 415 -8.99 2.19 3.54
N PRO A 416 -9.22 1.11 2.77
CA PRO A 416 -8.64 1.00 1.43
C PRO A 416 -8.96 2.19 0.53
N THR A 417 -10.22 2.57 0.42
CA THR A 417 -10.64 3.71 -0.42
C THR A 417 -10.06 5.04 0.08
N SER A 418 -9.96 5.25 1.40
CA SER A 418 -9.27 6.44 1.94
C SER A 418 -7.78 6.45 1.59
N ALA A 419 -7.13 5.29 1.60
CA ALA A 419 -5.73 5.13 1.23
C ALA A 419 -5.47 5.41 -0.26
N GLU A 420 -6.39 5.04 -1.15
CA GLU A 420 -6.32 5.32 -2.59
C GLU A 420 -6.29 6.82 -2.90
N MET A 421 -6.90 7.65 -2.04
CA MET A 421 -6.93 9.10 -2.19
C MET A 421 -5.68 9.80 -1.64
N LEU A 422 -4.77 9.08 -0.97
CA LEU A 422 -3.58 9.70 -0.40
C LEU A 422 -2.70 10.37 -1.46
N PHE A 423 -2.37 9.66 -2.54
CA PHE A 423 -1.52 10.21 -3.60
C PHE A 423 -2.16 11.42 -4.30
N PRO A 424 -3.43 11.39 -4.73
CA PRO A 424 -4.11 12.57 -5.24
C PRO A 424 -4.05 13.78 -4.31
N ASN A 425 -4.30 13.59 -3.01
CA ASN A 425 -4.25 14.65 -2.01
C ASN A 425 -2.85 15.27 -1.85
N LEU A 426 -1.79 14.45 -1.83
CA LEU A 426 -0.39 14.92 -1.79
C LEU A 426 -0.03 15.68 -3.07
N VAL A 427 -0.41 15.16 -4.24
CA VAL A 427 -0.16 15.85 -5.53
C VAL A 427 -0.87 17.20 -5.57
N LEU A 428 -2.13 17.29 -5.15
CA LEU A 428 -2.85 18.57 -5.09
C LEU A 428 -2.08 19.62 -4.28
N ALA A 429 -1.50 19.22 -3.13
CA ALA A 429 -0.66 20.09 -2.31
C ALA A 429 0.61 20.50 -3.05
N HIS A 430 1.31 19.57 -3.68
CA HIS A 430 2.50 19.85 -4.48
C HIS A 430 2.24 20.82 -5.63
N LEU A 431 1.08 20.73 -6.27
CA LEU A 431 0.72 21.58 -7.40
C LEU A 431 0.68 23.06 -7.05
N ALA A 432 0.47 23.42 -5.79
CA ALA A 432 0.52 24.81 -5.34
C ALA A 432 1.95 25.40 -5.34
N ARG A 433 3.00 24.59 -5.43
CA ARG A 433 4.42 24.95 -5.38
C ARG A 433 5.14 24.62 -6.69
N VAL A 434 6.47 24.70 -6.65
CA VAL A 434 7.34 24.21 -7.73
C VAL A 434 7.31 22.70 -7.72
N TYR A 435 6.63 22.11 -8.70
CA TYR A 435 6.49 20.66 -8.82
C TYR A 435 6.73 20.20 -10.26
N ALA A 436 7.58 19.20 -10.42
CA ALA A 436 7.86 18.57 -11.71
C ALA A 436 7.98 17.05 -11.54
N VAL A 437 7.51 16.34 -12.55
CA VAL A 437 7.60 14.88 -12.64
C VAL A 437 8.76 14.51 -13.53
N THR A 438 9.69 13.72 -13.01
CA THR A 438 10.83 13.18 -13.74
C THR A 438 10.62 11.70 -13.96
N SER A 439 10.95 11.21 -15.15
CA SER A 439 10.87 9.80 -15.52
C SER A 439 12.19 9.35 -16.16
N ASP A 440 12.64 8.17 -15.81
CA ASP A 440 13.69 7.47 -16.52
C ASP A 440 13.20 7.08 -17.94
N THR A 441 14.04 7.31 -18.95
CA THR A 441 13.70 7.03 -20.35
C THR A 441 14.62 6.00 -21.00
N ASP A 442 15.52 5.39 -20.21
CA ASP A 442 16.40 4.33 -20.72
C ASP A 442 15.71 2.97 -20.70
N PRO A 443 16.10 2.07 -21.59
CA PRO A 443 15.69 0.67 -21.54
C PRO A 443 16.03 0.02 -20.18
N ASN A 444 15.32 -1.02 -19.81
CA ASN A 444 15.59 -1.76 -18.57
C ASN A 444 16.96 -2.48 -18.59
N MET A 445 17.56 -2.67 -19.76
CA MET A 445 18.90 -3.24 -19.90
C MET A 445 19.91 -2.21 -20.38
N ILE A 446 21.07 -2.18 -19.74
CA ILE A 446 22.20 -1.31 -20.06
C ILE A 446 23.40 -2.15 -20.52
N ALA A 447 23.84 -1.96 -21.76
CA ALA A 447 24.91 -2.74 -22.36
C ALA A 447 26.33 -2.18 -22.12
N ASN A 448 26.45 -0.90 -21.83
CA ASN A 448 27.72 -0.19 -21.80
C ASN A 448 28.18 0.13 -20.40
N ILE A 449 29.47 -0.07 -20.11
CA ILE A 449 30.07 0.30 -18.83
C ILE A 449 30.07 1.83 -18.61
N ASN A 450 30.16 2.61 -19.69
CA ASN A 450 30.08 4.07 -19.65
C ASN A 450 28.97 4.54 -20.59
N GLY A 451 28.17 5.51 -20.14
CA GLY A 451 27.06 6.02 -20.92
C GLY A 451 26.35 7.17 -20.20
N ASN A 452 25.10 7.35 -20.52
CA ASN A 452 24.25 8.32 -19.86
C ASN A 452 22.98 7.63 -19.37
N PHE A 453 22.52 8.02 -18.18
CA PHE A 453 21.14 7.82 -17.73
C PHE A 453 20.30 8.97 -18.27
N ASN A 454 19.39 8.63 -19.18
CA ASN A 454 18.51 9.59 -19.82
C ASN A 454 17.23 9.76 -19.00
N HIS A 455 16.69 10.95 -18.98
CA HIS A 455 15.43 11.25 -18.29
C HIS A 455 14.63 12.28 -19.04
N SER A 456 13.31 12.25 -18.81
CA SER A 456 12.41 13.36 -19.14
C SER A 456 11.94 14.04 -17.87
N ILE A 457 11.63 15.32 -17.95
CA ILE A 457 11.08 16.11 -16.85
C ILE A 457 9.97 17.01 -17.38
N LYS A 458 8.80 17.03 -16.71
CA LYS A 458 7.64 17.85 -17.04
C LYS A 458 7.21 18.67 -15.83
N ARG A 459 7.04 19.99 -16.01
CA ARG A 459 6.52 20.86 -14.94
C ARG A 459 5.01 20.81 -14.86
N LEU A 460 4.48 20.42 -13.69
CA LEU A 460 3.05 20.45 -13.35
C LEU A 460 2.70 21.57 -12.36
N GLY A 461 3.57 21.88 -11.40
CA GLY A 461 3.35 22.86 -10.33
C GLY A 461 3.00 24.27 -10.83
N ARG A 462 2.17 25.00 -10.10
CA ARG A 462 1.72 26.35 -10.45
C ARG A 462 2.80 27.40 -10.24
N GLU A 463 3.60 27.22 -9.18
CA GLU A 463 4.75 28.09 -8.93
C GLU A 463 5.88 27.80 -9.91
N ALA A 464 6.50 28.86 -10.47
CA ALA A 464 7.66 28.72 -11.33
C ALA A 464 8.94 28.74 -10.51
N GLY A 465 9.85 27.85 -10.83
CA GLY A 465 11.16 27.78 -10.16
C GLY A 465 12.11 26.79 -10.84
N PRO A 466 13.38 26.81 -10.47
CA PRO A 466 14.33 25.83 -10.95
C PRO A 466 14.07 24.46 -10.31
N VAL A 467 14.29 23.41 -11.11
CA VAL A 467 14.26 22.02 -10.64
C VAL A 467 15.54 21.34 -11.09
N THR A 468 16.24 20.72 -10.17
CA THR A 468 17.51 20.01 -10.44
C THR A 468 17.30 18.52 -10.41
N VAL A 469 17.72 17.83 -11.47
CA VAL A 469 17.74 16.38 -11.56
C VAL A 469 19.14 15.88 -11.25
N SER A 470 19.27 14.94 -10.34
CA SER A 470 20.53 14.28 -9.97
C SER A 470 20.35 12.76 -9.83
N ILE A 471 21.46 12.06 -9.78
CA ILE A 471 21.50 10.62 -9.58
C ILE A 471 22.37 10.30 -8.38
N SER A 472 21.80 9.50 -7.46
CA SER A 472 22.51 8.93 -6.33
C SER A 472 22.74 7.44 -6.57
N PRO A 473 23.99 6.96 -6.75
CA PRO A 473 24.27 5.56 -7.05
C PRO A 473 24.07 4.69 -5.82
N ILE A 474 23.46 3.48 -6.01
CA ILE A 474 23.30 2.46 -4.98
C ILE A 474 24.16 1.22 -5.31
N GLN A 475 24.04 0.66 -6.52
CA GLN A 475 24.68 -0.60 -6.85
C GLN A 475 25.30 -0.58 -8.25
N ASN A 476 26.53 -1.08 -8.36
CA ASN A 476 27.28 -1.26 -9.59
C ASN A 476 27.57 0.01 -10.39
N ILE A 477 27.48 1.17 -9.77
CA ILE A 477 27.85 2.47 -10.36
C ILE A 477 29.02 3.05 -9.57
N VAL A 478 30.12 3.35 -10.29
CA VAL A 478 31.36 3.88 -9.69
C VAL A 478 31.38 5.40 -9.73
N ASN A 479 30.81 5.99 -10.77
CA ASN A 479 30.79 7.44 -10.94
C ASN A 479 29.53 7.89 -11.68
N VAL A 480 29.04 9.07 -11.36
CA VAL A 480 27.93 9.75 -12.05
C VAL A 480 28.35 11.18 -12.39
N GLY A 481 27.80 11.71 -13.48
CA GLY A 481 28.00 13.07 -13.94
C GLY A 481 27.38 14.11 -13.05
N VAL A 482 27.52 15.37 -13.44
CA VAL A 482 26.92 16.50 -12.75
C VAL A 482 25.40 16.53 -12.92
N SER A 483 24.70 17.04 -11.92
CA SER A 483 23.26 17.29 -11.94
C SER A 483 22.88 18.30 -13.04
N VAL A 484 21.62 18.21 -13.53
CA VAL A 484 21.07 19.10 -14.55
C VAL A 484 19.95 19.93 -13.96
N THR A 485 20.01 21.26 -14.11
CA THR A 485 18.96 22.17 -13.63
C THR A 485 18.10 22.66 -14.78
N TYR A 486 16.81 22.62 -14.57
CA TYR A 486 15.77 23.03 -15.54
C TYR A 486 15.00 24.24 -14.98
N THR A 487 14.62 25.14 -15.88
CA THR A 487 13.63 26.18 -15.64
C THR A 487 12.58 26.05 -16.73
N LEU A 488 11.48 25.38 -16.40
CA LEU A 488 10.46 24.98 -17.37
C LEU A 488 9.26 25.91 -17.33
N ALA A 489 8.69 26.20 -18.51
CA ALA A 489 7.35 26.79 -18.59
C ALA A 489 6.29 25.78 -18.11
N GLN A 490 5.08 26.25 -17.82
CA GLN A 490 3.96 25.38 -17.44
C GLN A 490 3.72 24.30 -18.51
N LEU A 491 3.62 23.04 -18.11
CA LEU A 491 3.47 21.85 -18.96
C LEU A 491 4.64 21.56 -19.91
N GLN A 492 5.68 22.37 -19.88
CA GLN A 492 6.86 22.09 -20.69
C GLN A 492 7.52 20.78 -20.25
N THR A 493 7.75 19.90 -21.22
CA THR A 493 8.60 18.72 -21.08
C THR A 493 9.97 19.03 -21.65
N SER A 494 11.02 18.55 -20.97
CA SER A 494 12.41 18.58 -21.45
C SER A 494 13.03 17.22 -21.22
N THR A 495 14.09 16.92 -21.94
CA THR A 495 14.89 15.71 -21.75
C THR A 495 16.30 16.09 -21.32
N GLY A 496 16.96 15.19 -20.63
CA GLY A 496 18.33 15.37 -20.20
C GLY A 496 19.06 14.05 -20.03
N ALA A 497 20.35 14.15 -19.73
CA ALA A 497 21.22 12.99 -19.59
C ALA A 497 22.26 13.26 -18.53
N ILE A 498 22.51 12.29 -17.65
CA ILE A 498 23.56 12.33 -16.63
C ILE A 498 24.52 11.16 -16.91
N SER A 499 25.79 11.45 -17.16
CA SER A 499 26.76 10.40 -17.49
C SER A 499 26.99 9.46 -16.30
N TYR A 500 27.32 8.21 -16.61
CA TYR A 500 27.67 7.20 -15.62
C TYR A 500 28.92 6.41 -16.02
N SER A 501 29.58 5.84 -15.01
CA SER A 501 30.55 4.75 -15.19
C SER A 501 30.15 3.63 -14.22
N LEU A 502 29.97 2.42 -14.76
CA LEU A 502 29.64 1.23 -13.97
C LEU A 502 30.91 0.59 -13.41
N ASN A 503 30.73 -0.32 -12.46
CA ASN A 503 31.78 -1.19 -11.97
C ASN A 503 32.43 -1.94 -13.15
N PRO A 504 33.75 -1.81 -13.37
CA PRO A 504 34.40 -2.47 -14.54
C PRO A 504 34.34 -4.01 -14.48
N ASN A 505 34.06 -4.59 -13.34
CA ASN A 505 33.91 -6.03 -13.14
C ASN A 505 32.43 -6.49 -13.20
N ILE A 506 31.48 -5.59 -13.53
CA ILE A 506 30.07 -5.93 -13.64
C ILE A 506 29.87 -7.04 -14.67
N GLN A 507 29.05 -8.03 -14.34
CA GLN A 507 28.74 -9.16 -15.17
C GLN A 507 27.37 -9.04 -15.82
N PHE A 508 27.18 -9.75 -16.92
CA PHE A 508 25.83 -9.86 -17.52
C PHE A 508 24.81 -10.40 -16.52
N GLY A 509 23.67 -9.69 -16.39
CA GLY A 509 22.61 -10.01 -15.45
C GLY A 509 22.71 -9.28 -14.10
N ASP A 510 23.84 -8.64 -13.79
CA ASP A 510 23.99 -7.87 -12.55
C ASP A 510 23.06 -6.67 -12.53
N GLN A 511 22.52 -6.37 -11.35
CA GLN A 511 21.66 -5.21 -11.12
C GLN A 511 22.47 -3.92 -11.08
N ILE A 512 21.95 -2.90 -11.74
CA ILE A 512 22.39 -1.51 -11.65
C ILE A 512 21.28 -0.75 -10.95
N ILE A 513 21.55 -0.19 -9.76
CA ILE A 513 20.53 0.48 -8.96
C ILE A 513 20.98 1.90 -8.65
N TYR A 514 20.10 2.86 -8.88
CA TYR A 514 20.31 4.27 -8.54
C TYR A 514 19.00 4.94 -8.14
N VAL A 515 19.12 6.06 -7.43
CA VAL A 515 18.01 6.95 -7.14
C VAL A 515 18.04 8.11 -8.14
N LEU A 516 16.97 8.28 -8.87
CA LEU A 516 16.70 9.47 -9.68
C LEU A 516 16.07 10.52 -8.76
N GLU A 517 16.79 11.60 -8.51
CA GLU A 517 16.39 12.65 -7.59
C GLU A 517 15.89 13.87 -8.35
N THR A 518 14.71 14.36 -7.96
CA THR A 518 14.10 15.60 -8.49
C THR A 518 14.00 16.61 -7.36
N ASN A 519 14.87 17.63 -7.38
CA ASN A 519 15.04 18.62 -6.31
C ASN A 519 14.48 19.98 -6.74
N ASN A 520 13.45 20.48 -6.05
CA ASN A 520 12.87 21.82 -6.26
C ASN A 520 13.50 22.93 -5.39
N GLY A 521 14.59 22.61 -4.68
CA GLY A 521 15.29 23.52 -3.77
C GLY A 521 14.83 23.44 -2.32
N LEU A 522 13.65 22.87 -2.05
CA LEU A 522 13.06 22.71 -0.71
C LEU A 522 12.80 21.23 -0.36
N TRP A 523 12.59 20.40 -1.36
CA TRP A 523 12.33 18.97 -1.22
C TRP A 523 12.93 18.19 -2.38
N ILE A 524 13.26 16.93 -2.11
CA ILE A 524 13.82 16.00 -3.10
C ILE A 524 12.91 14.79 -3.22
N LYS A 525 12.22 14.68 -4.36
CA LYS A 525 11.56 13.42 -4.75
C LYS A 525 12.61 12.41 -5.15
N ARG A 526 12.48 11.18 -4.66
CA ARG A 526 13.43 10.09 -4.89
C ARG A 526 12.73 8.89 -5.50
N ASP A 527 13.08 8.56 -6.72
CA ASP A 527 12.58 7.38 -7.44
C ASP A 527 13.73 6.37 -7.59
N THR A 528 13.62 5.19 -6.99
CA THR A 528 14.64 4.14 -7.14
C THR A 528 14.46 3.42 -8.47
N ILE A 529 15.49 3.47 -9.30
CA ILE A 529 15.51 2.87 -10.64
C ILE A 529 16.35 1.59 -10.61
N TYR A 530 15.81 0.53 -11.16
CA TYR A 530 16.43 -0.77 -11.30
C TYR A 530 16.69 -1.04 -12.77
N LYS A 531 17.94 -1.32 -13.12
CA LYS A 531 18.38 -1.73 -14.45
C LYS A 531 19.17 -3.03 -14.36
N THR A 532 19.30 -3.73 -15.46
CA THR A 532 20.12 -4.94 -15.56
C THR A 532 21.28 -4.70 -16.52
N PHE A 533 22.50 -5.07 -16.15
CA PHE A 533 23.65 -4.96 -17.04
C PHE A 533 23.64 -6.04 -18.10
N GLY A 534 23.81 -5.66 -19.34
CA GLY A 534 23.92 -6.54 -20.48
C GLY A 534 23.15 -6.06 -21.70
N ALA A 535 23.30 -6.80 -22.78
CA ALA A 535 22.51 -6.63 -23.99
C ALA A 535 21.94 -7.99 -24.37
N LEU A 536 20.65 -8.02 -24.68
CA LEU A 536 20.05 -9.19 -25.31
C LEU A 536 20.29 -9.16 -26.82
N THR A 537 20.45 -10.32 -27.37
CA THR A 537 20.57 -10.46 -28.82
C THR A 537 19.18 -10.67 -29.41
N SER A 538 18.80 -9.82 -30.36
CA SER A 538 17.55 -10.01 -31.10
C SER A 538 17.64 -11.28 -31.94
N GLN A 539 16.76 -12.23 -31.66
CA GLN A 539 16.69 -13.52 -32.37
C GLN A 539 15.59 -13.52 -33.44
N VAL A 540 14.56 -12.71 -33.20
CA VAL A 540 13.39 -12.57 -34.07
C VAL A 540 13.05 -11.10 -34.19
N VAL A 541 12.76 -10.62 -35.37
CA VAL A 541 12.23 -9.26 -35.66
C VAL A 541 11.08 -9.40 -36.65
N GLU A 542 9.90 -8.89 -36.22
CA GLU A 542 8.68 -8.88 -37.00
C GLU A 542 8.21 -7.44 -37.18
N ASN A 543 8.45 -6.85 -38.32
CA ASN A 543 8.14 -5.44 -38.67
C ASN A 543 6.86 -5.28 -39.50
N ALA A 544 5.92 -6.18 -39.41
CA ALA A 544 4.63 -6.21 -40.10
C ALA A 544 4.71 -6.26 -41.66
N THR A 545 5.89 -6.39 -42.27
CA THR A 545 6.00 -6.55 -43.71
C THR A 545 5.46 -7.89 -44.20
N SER A 546 5.35 -8.88 -43.32
CA SER A 546 4.78 -10.22 -43.57
C SER A 546 3.92 -10.65 -42.39
N THR A 547 2.85 -11.39 -42.66
CA THR A 547 2.03 -12.07 -41.64
C THR A 547 2.29 -13.58 -41.58
N ALA A 548 3.31 -14.08 -42.25
CA ALA A 548 3.54 -15.52 -42.43
C ALA A 548 3.79 -16.29 -41.10
N ASN A 549 4.38 -15.60 -40.13
CA ASN A 549 4.63 -16.16 -38.80
C ASN A 549 3.48 -15.95 -37.80
N TRP A 550 2.38 -15.39 -38.23
CA TRP A 550 1.24 -15.07 -37.40
C TRP A 550 -0.04 -15.76 -37.89
N THR A 551 -0.92 -16.10 -36.96
CA THR A 551 -2.24 -16.69 -37.27
C THR A 551 -3.29 -16.11 -36.33
N GLY A 552 -4.48 -15.83 -36.86
CA GLY A 552 -5.61 -15.28 -36.08
C GLY A 552 -6.46 -14.30 -36.88
N ASN A 553 -7.14 -13.43 -36.17
CA ASN A 553 -8.14 -12.50 -36.70
C ASN A 553 -7.60 -11.05 -36.90
N TRP A 554 -6.30 -10.82 -36.62
CA TRP A 554 -5.65 -9.53 -36.84
C TRP A 554 -5.01 -9.48 -38.23
N SER A 555 -4.62 -8.30 -38.64
CA SER A 555 -3.99 -8.08 -39.95
C SER A 555 -2.96 -6.94 -39.86
N THR A 556 -2.61 -6.34 -40.98
CA THR A 556 -1.70 -5.19 -41.03
C THR A 556 -2.37 -3.95 -41.61
N THR A 557 -1.90 -2.78 -41.21
CA THR A 557 -2.31 -1.48 -41.77
C THR A 557 -1.11 -0.68 -42.28
N THR A 558 -1.37 0.22 -43.21
CA THR A 558 -0.42 1.24 -43.70
C THR A 558 -0.73 2.64 -43.17
N SER A 559 -1.78 2.78 -42.33
CA SER A 559 -2.22 4.09 -41.82
C SER A 559 -1.27 4.67 -40.78
N THR A 560 -0.60 3.81 -40.01
CA THR A 560 0.31 4.17 -38.94
C THR A 560 1.34 3.05 -38.73
N PHE A 561 2.59 3.42 -38.45
CA PHE A 561 3.68 2.46 -38.19
C PHE A 561 4.87 3.19 -37.52
N VAL A 562 5.75 2.44 -36.89
CA VAL A 562 7.05 2.88 -36.39
C VAL A 562 8.10 2.67 -37.49
N SER A 563 8.28 1.42 -37.89
CA SER A 563 9.14 1.15 -39.06
C SER A 563 8.30 1.08 -40.36
N PRO A 564 8.76 1.66 -41.48
CA PRO A 564 8.03 1.60 -42.75
C PRO A 564 7.89 0.15 -43.22
N THR A 565 6.74 -0.25 -43.73
CA THR A 565 5.58 0.49 -44.25
C THR A 565 4.26 0.11 -43.57
N ARG A 566 4.25 -0.70 -42.55
CA ARG A 566 3.05 -1.29 -41.93
C ARG A 566 3.24 -1.51 -40.46
N SER A 567 2.12 -1.61 -39.73
CA SER A 567 2.05 -2.18 -38.39
C SER A 567 0.96 -3.26 -38.33
N PHE A 568 1.01 -4.09 -37.29
CA PHE A 568 -0.05 -5.07 -36.98
C PHE A 568 -1.19 -4.38 -36.24
N THR A 569 -2.45 -4.82 -36.51
CA THR A 569 -3.63 -4.31 -35.81
C THR A 569 -4.78 -5.32 -35.79
N ASP A 570 -5.65 -5.25 -34.81
CA ASP A 570 -6.89 -6.02 -34.73
C ASP A 570 -7.99 -5.44 -35.64
N SER A 571 -7.88 -4.17 -36.02
CA SER A 571 -8.90 -3.39 -36.72
C SER A 571 -8.29 -2.62 -37.92
N PRO A 572 -7.90 -3.29 -39.01
CA PRO A 572 -7.19 -2.69 -40.16
C PRO A 572 -8.06 -1.73 -40.98
N THR A 573 -9.39 -1.74 -40.80
CA THR A 573 -10.34 -0.99 -41.63
C THR A 573 -11.43 -0.28 -40.82
N GLY A 574 -11.07 0.40 -39.75
CA GLY A 574 -11.99 1.11 -38.85
C GLY A 574 -11.97 0.53 -37.43
N ASN A 575 -13.00 0.76 -36.65
CA ASN A 575 -13.05 0.32 -35.28
C ASN A 575 -13.19 -1.20 -35.15
N TYR A 576 -12.75 -1.77 -34.02
CA TYR A 576 -13.09 -3.16 -33.68
C TYR A 576 -14.60 -3.33 -33.48
N GLY A 577 -15.10 -4.56 -33.47
CA GLY A 577 -16.54 -4.81 -33.33
C GLY A 577 -16.94 -5.07 -31.88
N ASN A 578 -18.22 -4.87 -31.55
CA ASN A 578 -18.81 -5.24 -30.27
C ASN A 578 -18.82 -6.77 -30.07
N ASN A 579 -18.77 -7.20 -28.80
CA ASN A 579 -18.75 -8.61 -28.37
C ASN A 579 -17.67 -9.43 -29.09
N THR A 580 -16.52 -8.82 -29.31
CA THR A 580 -15.42 -9.41 -30.07
C THR A 580 -14.45 -10.14 -29.15
N ASN A 581 -13.97 -11.28 -29.63
CA ASN A 581 -12.86 -12.02 -29.02
C ASN A 581 -11.90 -12.42 -30.15
N LYS A 582 -10.94 -11.56 -30.44
CA LYS A 582 -9.96 -11.73 -31.50
C LYS A 582 -8.60 -12.13 -30.93
N THR A 583 -7.92 -13.02 -31.58
CA THR A 583 -6.56 -13.42 -31.19
C THR A 583 -5.60 -13.31 -32.36
N TYR A 584 -4.33 -13.05 -32.04
CA TYR A 584 -3.23 -13.08 -33.01
C TYR A 584 -2.04 -13.78 -32.37
N THR A 585 -1.69 -14.93 -32.91
CA THR A 585 -0.72 -15.86 -32.32
C THR A 585 0.52 -15.94 -33.18
N TYR A 586 1.69 -15.75 -32.59
CA TYR A 586 2.97 -16.04 -33.20
C TYR A 586 3.13 -17.55 -33.29
N VAL A 587 3.24 -18.06 -34.52
CA VAL A 587 3.17 -19.51 -34.83
C VAL A 587 4.42 -20.27 -34.40
N PRO A 588 5.67 -19.75 -34.66
CA PRO A 588 6.88 -20.43 -34.25
C PRO A 588 6.93 -20.54 -32.71
N ALA A 589 7.35 -21.69 -32.24
CA ALA A 589 7.72 -21.83 -30.83
C ALA A 589 9.13 -21.29 -30.60
N VAL A 590 9.33 -20.63 -29.48
CA VAL A 590 10.61 -20.03 -29.07
C VAL A 590 11.22 -20.90 -27.99
N ASP A 591 12.40 -21.44 -28.27
CA ASP A 591 13.14 -22.32 -27.35
C ASP A 591 14.03 -21.51 -26.42
N LEU A 592 13.62 -21.37 -25.15
CA LEU A 592 14.38 -20.72 -24.08
C LEU A 592 15.04 -21.73 -23.12
N THR A 593 15.12 -23.03 -23.50
CA THR A 593 15.63 -24.09 -22.60
C THR A 593 17.08 -23.84 -22.15
N ASN A 594 17.89 -23.20 -22.99
CA ASN A 594 19.26 -22.82 -22.67
C ASN A 594 19.47 -21.30 -22.61
N ALA A 595 18.40 -20.52 -22.49
CA ALA A 595 18.52 -19.07 -22.36
C ALA A 595 18.95 -18.66 -20.94
N SER A 596 19.91 -17.72 -20.87
CA SER A 596 20.31 -17.07 -19.61
C SER A 596 19.43 -15.89 -19.24
N SER A 597 18.81 -15.27 -20.26
CA SER A 597 17.84 -14.19 -20.11
C SER A 597 17.04 -14.06 -21.39
N ALA A 598 15.81 -13.61 -21.27
CA ALA A 598 14.91 -13.45 -22.41
C ALA A 598 13.92 -12.30 -22.16
N MET A 599 13.50 -11.63 -23.24
CA MET A 599 12.56 -10.53 -23.26
C MET A 599 11.81 -10.51 -24.58
N VAL A 600 10.57 -10.03 -24.56
CA VAL A 600 9.87 -9.56 -25.74
C VAL A 600 9.77 -8.05 -25.65
N ARG A 601 9.99 -7.34 -26.75
CA ARG A 601 9.70 -5.92 -26.88
C ARG A 601 9.01 -5.61 -28.19
N PHE A 602 8.20 -4.58 -28.19
CA PHE A 602 7.50 -4.09 -29.37
C PHE A 602 7.03 -2.64 -29.14
N TYR A 603 6.86 -1.88 -30.19
CA TYR A 603 6.15 -0.62 -30.09
C TYR A 603 4.65 -0.87 -30.11
N ALA A 604 3.91 -0.15 -29.28
CA ALA A 604 2.45 -0.23 -29.24
C ALA A 604 1.80 1.14 -29.14
N LYS A 605 0.58 1.24 -29.62
CA LYS A 605 -0.37 2.31 -29.34
C LYS A 605 -1.78 1.75 -29.43
N TRP A 606 -2.72 2.37 -28.73
CA TRP A 606 -4.10 1.87 -28.72
C TRP A 606 -5.12 2.96 -28.42
N ASN A 607 -6.35 2.66 -28.79
CA ASN A 607 -7.56 3.34 -28.37
C ASN A 607 -8.61 2.25 -28.14
N LEU A 608 -8.88 1.97 -26.87
CA LEU A 608 -9.81 0.95 -26.38
C LEU A 608 -10.78 1.62 -25.41
N GLU A 609 -11.97 1.08 -25.23
CA GLU A 609 -12.88 1.56 -24.21
C GLU A 609 -12.30 1.26 -22.82
N ALA A 610 -12.04 2.31 -22.03
CA ALA A 610 -11.52 2.18 -20.68
C ALA A 610 -12.48 1.36 -19.80
N ASP A 611 -11.95 0.55 -18.89
CA ASP A 611 -12.66 -0.29 -17.93
C ASP A 611 -13.56 -1.39 -18.52
N TYR A 612 -13.72 -1.46 -19.83
CA TYR A 612 -14.62 -2.43 -20.47
C TYR A 612 -13.93 -3.36 -21.47
N ASP A 613 -13.20 -2.79 -22.41
CA ASP A 613 -12.51 -3.51 -23.47
C ASP A 613 -11.04 -3.66 -23.15
N TYR A 614 -10.37 -4.64 -23.74
CA TYR A 614 -8.99 -4.90 -23.41
C TYR A 614 -8.20 -5.56 -24.51
N VAL A 615 -6.87 -5.40 -24.43
CA VAL A 615 -5.92 -6.30 -25.08
C VAL A 615 -5.00 -6.91 -24.03
N GLN A 616 -4.66 -8.18 -24.19
CA GLN A 616 -3.64 -8.90 -23.41
C GLN A 616 -2.52 -9.38 -24.31
N PHE A 617 -1.28 -9.33 -23.78
CA PHE A 617 -0.17 -10.13 -24.30
C PHE A 617 -0.02 -11.37 -23.42
N LEU A 618 0.08 -12.54 -24.06
CA LEU A 618 -0.05 -13.84 -23.41
C LEU A 618 1.11 -14.76 -23.80
N VAL A 619 1.59 -15.54 -22.84
CA VAL A 619 2.60 -16.59 -23.03
C VAL A 619 1.98 -17.94 -22.76
N SER A 620 2.40 -18.96 -23.54
CA SER A 620 2.02 -20.36 -23.35
C SER A 620 3.27 -21.22 -23.29
N THR A 621 3.31 -22.14 -22.33
CA THR A 621 4.39 -23.14 -22.16
C THR A 621 3.96 -24.56 -22.55
N ASP A 622 2.69 -24.74 -22.92
CA ASP A 622 2.07 -26.03 -23.27
C ASP A 622 1.61 -26.09 -24.72
N ASN A 623 2.38 -25.43 -25.60
CA ASN A 623 2.15 -25.36 -27.05
C ASN A 623 0.80 -24.71 -27.45
N GLY A 624 0.27 -23.81 -26.62
CA GLY A 624 -0.94 -23.02 -26.91
C GLY A 624 -2.22 -23.61 -26.36
N THR A 625 -2.16 -24.57 -25.44
CA THR A 625 -3.34 -25.11 -24.74
C THR A 625 -3.84 -24.14 -23.67
N THR A 626 -2.90 -23.64 -22.84
CA THR A 626 -3.19 -22.60 -21.85
C THR A 626 -2.36 -21.34 -22.12
N TRP A 627 -2.86 -20.18 -21.65
CA TRP A 627 -2.27 -18.88 -21.91
C TRP A 627 -2.22 -18.06 -20.64
N ILE A 628 -1.05 -17.52 -20.31
CA ILE A 628 -0.77 -16.75 -19.11
C ILE A 628 -0.57 -15.30 -19.52
N PRO A 629 -1.39 -14.35 -19.02
CA PRO A 629 -1.23 -12.93 -19.31
C PRO A 629 0.04 -12.38 -18.67
N GLN A 630 0.67 -11.44 -19.36
CA GLN A 630 1.95 -10.87 -18.96
C GLN A 630 1.80 -9.40 -18.59
N CYS A 631 2.51 -9.00 -17.56
CA CYS A 631 2.70 -7.59 -17.22
C CYS A 631 3.75 -6.96 -18.16
N GLY A 632 3.43 -5.79 -18.66
CA GLY A 632 4.32 -4.92 -19.40
C GLY A 632 4.43 -3.55 -18.74
N ASN A 633 5.20 -2.65 -19.31
CA ASN A 633 5.41 -1.29 -18.80
C ASN A 633 4.13 -0.46 -18.78
N TYR A 634 3.16 -0.78 -19.65
CA TYR A 634 1.94 0.00 -19.87
C TYR A 634 0.66 -0.82 -19.61
N THR A 635 0.76 -2.01 -19.04
CA THR A 635 -0.43 -2.76 -18.64
C THR A 635 -0.99 -2.23 -17.32
N VAL A 636 -2.31 -2.26 -17.20
CA VAL A 636 -3.06 -1.96 -15.98
C VAL A 636 -3.76 -3.22 -15.49
N THR A 637 -4.38 -3.16 -14.31
CA THR A 637 -5.17 -4.27 -13.77
C THR A 637 -6.57 -4.23 -14.33
N GLY A 638 -6.98 -5.30 -15.01
CA GLY A 638 -8.34 -5.41 -15.55
C GLY A 638 -9.39 -5.58 -14.47
N THR A 639 -10.57 -5.03 -14.72
CA THR A 639 -11.75 -5.12 -13.85
C THR A 639 -12.86 -5.95 -14.49
N SER A 640 -13.62 -6.70 -13.69
CA SER A 640 -14.88 -7.32 -14.14
C SER A 640 -16.11 -6.59 -13.60
N ALA A 641 -15.92 -5.43 -13.00
CA ALA A 641 -16.99 -4.60 -12.45
C ALA A 641 -17.91 -4.07 -13.57
N ASN A 642 -19.11 -3.69 -13.23
CA ASN A 642 -20.02 -2.91 -14.06
C ASN A 642 -20.35 -3.51 -15.45
N GLY A 643 -20.20 -4.84 -15.61
CA GLY A 643 -20.45 -5.50 -16.89
C GLY A 643 -19.25 -5.52 -17.84
N SER A 644 -18.07 -5.12 -17.36
CA SER A 644 -16.81 -5.25 -18.07
C SER A 644 -16.54 -6.69 -18.51
N VAL A 645 -15.93 -6.84 -19.68
CA VAL A 645 -15.44 -8.14 -20.17
C VAL A 645 -13.97 -8.35 -19.87
N GLN A 646 -13.33 -7.41 -19.20
CA GLN A 646 -11.93 -7.52 -18.81
C GLN A 646 -11.74 -8.69 -17.84
N PRO A 647 -10.65 -9.43 -17.93
CA PRO A 647 -10.34 -10.48 -16.97
C PRO A 647 -9.91 -9.86 -15.64
N ASN A 648 -10.75 -10.06 -14.61
CA ASN A 648 -10.57 -9.48 -13.28
C ASN A 648 -9.18 -9.78 -12.69
N ASN A 649 -8.51 -8.75 -12.17
CA ASN A 649 -7.17 -8.82 -11.56
C ASN A 649 -6.08 -9.39 -12.49
N GLN A 650 -6.22 -9.23 -13.81
CA GLN A 650 -5.19 -9.63 -14.76
C GLN A 650 -4.63 -8.41 -15.51
N PRO A 651 -3.39 -8.47 -15.99
CA PRO A 651 -2.82 -7.40 -16.79
C PRO A 651 -3.55 -7.24 -18.12
N VAL A 652 -3.90 -6.00 -18.44
CA VAL A 652 -4.56 -5.60 -19.68
C VAL A 652 -4.00 -4.27 -20.20
N TYR A 653 -4.10 -4.03 -21.49
CA TYR A 653 -4.04 -2.71 -22.11
C TYR A 653 -5.47 -2.24 -22.29
N GLU A 654 -5.76 -1.02 -21.89
CA GLU A 654 -7.06 -0.38 -22.03
C GLU A 654 -6.94 1.13 -22.20
N GLY A 655 -8.07 1.85 -22.34
CA GLY A 655 -8.10 3.29 -22.48
C GLY A 655 -7.36 3.78 -23.72
N VAL A 656 -6.71 4.94 -23.65
CA VAL A 656 -6.12 5.61 -24.82
C VAL A 656 -4.62 5.85 -24.65
N GLN A 657 -3.82 5.24 -25.51
CA GLN A 657 -2.41 5.52 -25.72
C GLN A 657 -2.19 5.90 -27.18
N SER A 658 -2.30 7.18 -27.52
CA SER A 658 -2.27 7.67 -28.90
C SER A 658 -0.87 7.74 -29.51
N ALA A 659 0.17 7.89 -28.69
CA ALA A 659 1.56 7.88 -29.12
C ALA A 659 2.12 6.47 -29.11
N TRP A 660 3.03 6.14 -30.05
CA TRP A 660 3.79 4.91 -30.00
C TRP A 660 4.70 4.87 -28.77
N VAL A 661 4.57 3.84 -27.97
CA VAL A 661 5.41 3.57 -26.77
C VAL A 661 6.13 2.23 -26.93
N LEU A 662 7.34 2.13 -26.37
CA LEU A 662 8.10 0.89 -26.36
C LEU A 662 7.65 0.04 -25.17
N GLU A 663 7.03 -1.09 -25.47
CA GLU A 663 6.69 -2.11 -24.49
C GLU A 663 7.81 -3.13 -24.33
N GLU A 664 8.13 -3.48 -23.07
CA GLU A 664 9.14 -4.48 -22.74
C GLU A 664 8.54 -5.47 -21.73
N ILE A 665 8.56 -6.75 -22.09
CA ILE A 665 8.00 -7.85 -21.28
C ILE A 665 9.12 -8.82 -20.93
N ASN A 666 9.43 -8.90 -19.64
CA ASN A 666 10.43 -9.82 -19.12
C ASN A 666 9.93 -11.27 -19.19
N LEU A 667 10.77 -12.16 -19.69
CA LEU A 667 10.50 -13.60 -19.81
C LEU A 667 11.34 -14.45 -18.85
N SER A 668 11.87 -13.88 -17.76
CA SER A 668 12.70 -14.62 -16.80
C SER A 668 12.01 -15.86 -16.23
N ASP A 669 10.68 -15.79 -16.02
CA ASP A 669 9.87 -16.90 -15.49
C ASP A 669 9.73 -18.08 -16.46
N TYR A 670 10.12 -17.89 -17.73
CA TYR A 670 10.01 -18.87 -18.80
C TYR A 670 11.38 -19.43 -19.26
N LEU A 671 12.45 -19.05 -18.58
CA LEU A 671 13.78 -19.64 -18.86
C LEU A 671 13.73 -21.15 -18.58
N GLY A 672 14.39 -21.93 -19.42
CA GLY A 672 14.35 -23.38 -19.37
C GLY A 672 13.13 -24.03 -20.05
N GLN A 673 12.27 -23.24 -20.73
CA GLN A 673 11.04 -23.72 -21.35
C GLN A 673 10.95 -23.35 -22.83
N VAL A 674 10.00 -23.97 -23.53
CA VAL A 674 9.63 -23.62 -24.90
C VAL A 674 8.32 -22.84 -24.84
N VAL A 675 8.29 -21.62 -25.40
CA VAL A 675 7.14 -20.72 -25.28
C VAL A 675 6.52 -20.35 -26.62
N LYS A 676 5.27 -19.92 -26.56
CA LYS A 676 4.53 -19.26 -27.64
C LYS A 676 3.90 -17.97 -27.17
N PHE A 677 3.63 -17.04 -28.09
CA PHE A 677 3.11 -15.70 -27.82
C PHE A 677 1.78 -15.46 -28.53
N ARG A 678 0.90 -14.66 -27.87
CA ARG A 678 -0.41 -14.30 -28.41
C ARG A 678 -0.83 -12.92 -27.92
N PHE A 679 -1.38 -12.13 -28.83
CA PHE A 679 -2.24 -10.99 -28.49
C PHE A 679 -3.70 -11.42 -28.47
N LYS A 680 -4.49 -10.92 -27.55
CA LYS A 680 -5.92 -11.18 -27.44
C LYS A 680 -6.66 -9.89 -27.17
N LEU A 681 -7.62 -9.53 -28.04
CA LEU A 681 -8.57 -8.46 -27.81
C LEU A 681 -9.90 -9.07 -27.38
N GLY A 682 -10.49 -8.51 -26.33
CA GLY A 682 -11.87 -8.74 -25.91
C GLY A 682 -12.63 -7.44 -25.83
N SER A 683 -13.84 -7.41 -26.39
CA SER A 683 -14.75 -6.26 -26.29
C SER A 683 -16.13 -6.66 -25.86
N ASP A 684 -16.82 -5.77 -25.15
CA ASP A 684 -18.21 -5.94 -24.75
C ASP A 684 -19.21 -5.56 -25.86
N GLY A 685 -20.45 -5.29 -25.50
CA GLY A 685 -21.52 -4.92 -26.43
C GLY A 685 -21.66 -3.42 -26.68
N GLY A 686 -20.75 -2.63 -26.12
CA GLY A 686 -20.83 -1.18 -26.02
C GLY A 686 -20.10 -0.39 -27.06
N THR A 687 -19.32 0.56 -26.59
CA THR A 687 -18.54 1.48 -27.40
C THR A 687 -17.40 0.74 -28.11
N VAL A 688 -17.10 1.15 -29.32
CA VAL A 688 -15.99 0.60 -30.13
C VAL A 688 -15.04 1.71 -30.52
N ALA A 689 -13.75 1.45 -30.50
CA ALA A 689 -12.71 2.42 -30.82
C ALA A 689 -11.75 1.88 -31.90
N ASP A 690 -10.70 2.63 -32.19
CA ASP A 690 -9.74 2.35 -33.28
C ASP A 690 -8.92 1.06 -33.05
N GLY A 691 -8.83 0.57 -31.82
CA GLY A 691 -8.20 -0.71 -31.49
C GLY A 691 -6.72 -0.60 -31.10
N TYR A 692 -6.03 -1.73 -31.21
CA TYR A 692 -4.66 -1.90 -30.77
C TYR A 692 -3.73 -2.06 -31.98
N TYR A 693 -2.57 -1.41 -31.90
CA TYR A 693 -1.52 -1.48 -32.91
C TYR A 693 -0.21 -1.90 -32.26
N PHE A 694 0.55 -2.78 -32.92
CA PHE A 694 1.93 -3.04 -32.53
C PHE A 694 2.83 -3.13 -33.75
N ASP A 695 4.11 -2.79 -33.58
CA ASP A 695 5.14 -2.81 -34.62
C ASP A 695 6.50 -3.18 -34.03
N ASP A 696 7.45 -3.56 -34.88
CA ASP A 696 8.81 -3.95 -34.53
C ASP A 696 8.83 -4.94 -33.34
N PHE A 697 8.02 -6.01 -33.46
CA PHE A 697 7.99 -7.07 -32.45
C PHE A 697 9.29 -7.85 -32.48
N GLU A 698 10.00 -7.85 -31.35
CA GLU A 698 11.28 -8.53 -31.19
C GLU A 698 11.26 -9.53 -30.06
N ILE A 699 11.89 -10.67 -30.28
CA ILE A 699 12.19 -11.66 -29.26
C ILE A 699 13.71 -11.67 -29.08
N LEU A 700 14.13 -11.27 -27.88
CA LEU A 700 15.52 -11.10 -27.53
C LEU A 700 15.89 -12.10 -26.43
N TYR A 701 16.96 -12.87 -26.66
CA TYR A 701 17.51 -13.71 -25.60
C TYR A 701 18.98 -14.01 -25.86
N ASN A 702 19.71 -14.32 -24.78
CA ASN A 702 21.08 -14.84 -24.84
C ASN A 702 21.06 -16.28 -24.35
N LEU A 703 21.82 -17.12 -25.03
CA LEU A 703 22.01 -18.50 -24.60
C LEU A 703 23.08 -18.55 -23.50
N ASN A 704 22.91 -19.43 -22.56
CA ASN A 704 23.95 -19.77 -21.61
C ASN A 704 25.19 -20.27 -22.39
N ALA A 705 26.36 -19.77 -22.05
CA ALA A 705 27.61 -20.44 -22.47
C ALA A 705 27.56 -21.88 -21.96
N PRO A 706 28.04 -22.87 -22.75
CA PRO A 706 28.13 -24.23 -22.23
C PRO A 706 28.86 -24.20 -20.89
N PRO A 707 28.36 -24.86 -19.86
CA PRO A 707 29.02 -24.85 -18.58
C PRO A 707 30.44 -25.40 -18.72
N VAL A 708 31.41 -24.70 -18.12
CA VAL A 708 32.81 -25.12 -18.07
C VAL A 708 33.04 -25.82 -16.75
N THR A 709 33.80 -26.88 -16.75
CA THR A 709 34.16 -27.62 -15.53
C THR A 709 34.72 -26.66 -14.48
N PRO A 710 34.29 -26.73 -13.21
CA PRO A 710 34.84 -25.92 -12.16
C PRO A 710 36.35 -26.02 -12.02
N ILE A 711 37.00 -24.97 -11.56
CA ILE A 711 38.35 -25.02 -11.01
C ILE A 711 38.20 -24.95 -9.52
N ALA A 712 38.38 -26.04 -8.83
CA ALA A 712 38.24 -26.09 -7.40
C ALA A 712 39.36 -25.30 -6.70
N SER A 713 39.01 -24.52 -5.69
CA SER A 713 39.92 -23.80 -4.83
C SER A 713 39.19 -23.43 -3.52
N PHE A 714 39.90 -23.30 -2.42
CA PHE A 714 39.37 -22.80 -1.17
C PHE A 714 40.43 -22.09 -0.34
N SER A 715 40.00 -21.39 0.67
CA SER A 715 40.84 -20.79 1.70
C SER A 715 40.36 -21.21 3.08
N THR A 716 41.27 -21.21 4.08
CA THR A 716 40.97 -21.51 5.47
C THR A 716 41.16 -20.26 6.32
N SER A 717 40.35 -20.12 7.40
CA SER A 717 40.49 -19.00 8.34
C SER A 717 41.80 -19.02 9.11
N ALA A 718 42.48 -20.19 9.19
CA ALA A 718 43.78 -20.37 9.82
C ALA A 718 44.45 -21.61 9.22
N ASN A 719 45.80 -21.60 9.08
CA ASN A 719 46.59 -22.75 8.64
C ASN A 719 47.03 -23.67 9.80
N ALA A 720 46.90 -23.21 11.02
CA ALA A 720 47.11 -23.99 12.24
C ALA A 720 46.09 -23.55 13.30
N ILE A 721 45.52 -24.52 14.00
CA ILE A 721 44.55 -24.36 15.11
C ILE A 721 44.88 -25.29 16.25
N CYS A 722 44.30 -25.05 17.43
CA CYS A 722 44.40 -25.94 18.55
C CYS A 722 43.27 -26.98 18.52
N THR A 723 43.47 -28.13 19.18
CA THR A 723 42.40 -29.14 19.27
C THR A 723 41.13 -28.56 19.89
N GLY A 724 39.97 -28.81 19.24
CA GLY A 724 38.66 -28.27 19.63
C GLY A 724 38.31 -26.88 19.08
N GLU A 725 39.27 -26.13 18.51
CA GLU A 725 38.98 -24.89 17.84
C GLU A 725 38.29 -25.10 16.48
N THR A 726 37.43 -24.15 16.10
CA THR A 726 36.71 -24.23 14.84
C THR A 726 37.47 -23.44 13.76
N VAL A 727 37.69 -24.06 12.62
CA VAL A 727 38.20 -23.42 11.40
C VAL A 727 37.07 -23.28 10.38
N ALA A 728 37.00 -22.15 9.72
CA ALA A 728 36.06 -21.89 8.61
C ALA A 728 36.76 -22.12 7.27
N PHE A 729 36.08 -22.76 6.36
CA PHE A 729 36.51 -23.01 5.00
C PHE A 729 35.65 -22.15 4.06
N THR A 730 36.28 -21.42 3.17
CA THR A 730 35.59 -20.56 2.19
C THR A 730 35.90 -21.06 0.81
N ASP A 731 34.87 -21.43 0.04
CA ASP A 731 34.99 -21.76 -1.36
C ASP A 731 35.55 -20.56 -2.17
N ALA A 732 36.50 -20.82 -3.02
CA ALA A 732 37.11 -19.89 -3.98
C ALA A 732 37.14 -20.49 -5.38
N SER A 733 36.30 -21.50 -5.63
CA SER A 733 36.22 -22.16 -6.92
C SER A 733 35.67 -21.25 -8.00
N SER A 734 36.14 -21.37 -9.22
CA SER A 734 35.65 -20.64 -10.39
C SER A 734 34.76 -21.51 -11.28
N ASN A 735 34.16 -20.92 -12.35
CA ASN A 735 33.25 -21.56 -13.29
C ASN A 735 31.93 -22.07 -12.64
N SER A 736 31.38 -21.32 -11.71
CA SER A 736 30.04 -21.49 -11.14
C SER A 736 29.73 -22.93 -10.69
N PRO A 737 30.41 -23.47 -9.66
CA PRO A 737 30.04 -24.74 -9.08
C PRO A 737 28.61 -24.70 -8.51
N SER A 738 27.91 -25.80 -8.63
CA SER A 738 26.55 -25.97 -8.12
C SER A 738 26.43 -27.00 -7.00
N ALA A 739 27.53 -27.71 -6.70
CA ALA A 739 27.63 -28.64 -5.60
C ALA A 739 29.06 -28.77 -5.09
N TRP A 740 29.21 -29.01 -3.81
CA TRP A 740 30.47 -29.11 -3.07
C TRP A 740 30.52 -30.41 -2.30
N ALA A 741 31.66 -31.02 -2.24
CA ALA A 741 31.91 -32.16 -1.37
C ALA A 741 33.27 -31.96 -0.67
N TRP A 742 33.22 -31.77 0.64
CA TRP A 742 34.35 -31.56 1.49
C TRP A 742 34.70 -32.85 2.26
N ASP A 743 35.98 -33.13 2.32
CA ASP A 743 36.56 -34.14 3.23
C ASP A 743 37.63 -33.45 4.08
N PHE A 744 37.43 -33.42 5.37
CA PHE A 744 38.37 -32.75 6.30
C PHE A 744 39.60 -33.59 6.69
N GLY A 745 39.72 -34.82 6.17
CA GLY A 745 40.86 -35.67 6.41
C GLY A 745 40.85 -36.40 7.75
N ASP A 746 39.84 -36.19 8.61
CA ASP A 746 39.62 -36.90 9.86
C ASP A 746 38.44 -37.89 9.78
N GLY A 747 37.86 -38.07 8.60
CA GLY A 747 36.69 -38.90 8.33
C GLY A 747 35.37 -38.14 8.34
N SER A 748 35.38 -36.85 8.65
CA SER A 748 34.24 -35.96 8.59
C SER A 748 34.10 -35.31 7.21
N THR A 749 32.87 -35.04 6.75
CA THR A 749 32.57 -34.49 5.45
C THR A 749 31.49 -33.41 5.56
N ALA A 750 31.42 -32.51 4.55
CA ALA A 750 30.34 -31.55 4.37
C ALA A 750 29.98 -31.38 2.90
N SER A 751 28.74 -30.85 2.63
CA SER A 751 28.25 -30.60 1.28
C SER A 751 27.72 -29.16 1.08
N ILE A 752 27.94 -28.28 2.04
CA ILE A 752 27.61 -26.85 1.92
C ILE A 752 28.80 -26.09 1.35
N GLU A 753 28.54 -24.94 0.76
CA GLU A 753 29.55 -24.12 0.07
C GLU A 753 30.69 -23.69 1.02
N ASN A 754 30.35 -23.15 2.18
CA ASN A 754 31.31 -22.61 3.14
C ASN A 754 31.12 -23.27 4.52
N PRO A 755 31.69 -24.47 4.77
CA PRO A 755 31.56 -25.17 6.04
C PRO A 755 32.49 -24.65 7.12
N THR A 756 32.19 -25.02 8.35
CA THR A 756 33.13 -24.96 9.48
C THR A 756 33.37 -26.35 10.04
N HIS A 757 34.59 -26.60 10.57
CA HIS A 757 34.92 -27.85 11.19
C HIS A 757 35.83 -27.65 12.42
N ALA A 758 35.79 -28.59 13.37
CA ALA A 758 36.64 -28.61 14.55
C ALA A 758 37.27 -30.01 14.72
N TYR A 759 38.60 -30.06 14.86
CA TYR A 759 39.36 -31.31 15.00
C TYR A 759 39.54 -31.71 16.47
N VAL A 760 39.18 -32.91 16.78
CA VAL A 760 39.29 -33.45 18.16
C VAL A 760 40.71 -33.88 18.51
N ASN A 761 41.47 -34.38 17.54
CA ASN A 761 42.83 -34.87 17.73
C ASN A 761 43.86 -33.97 17.06
N ALA A 762 45.03 -33.85 17.68
CA ALA A 762 46.17 -33.15 17.08
C ALA A 762 46.75 -33.96 15.91
N GLY A 763 47.18 -33.31 14.88
CA GLY A 763 47.75 -33.94 13.66
C GLY A 763 47.79 -32.97 12.46
N THR A 764 48.27 -33.44 11.38
CA THR A 764 48.20 -32.74 10.11
C THR A 764 47.13 -33.44 9.24
N TYR A 765 46.13 -32.71 8.86
CA TYR A 765 45.00 -33.21 8.06
C TYR A 765 45.05 -32.66 6.63
N ILE A 766 44.78 -33.53 5.67
CA ILE A 766 44.62 -33.13 4.29
C ILE A 766 43.15 -32.89 4.03
N ILE A 767 42.81 -31.66 3.71
CA ILE A 767 41.44 -31.24 3.37
C ILE A 767 41.32 -31.38 1.84
N SER A 768 40.21 -31.93 1.36
CA SER A 768 39.88 -31.90 -0.05
C SER A 768 38.51 -31.30 -0.26
N LEU A 769 38.41 -30.39 -1.24
CA LEU A 769 37.17 -29.88 -1.81
C LEU A 769 37.02 -30.47 -3.21
N THR A 770 35.89 -31.08 -3.50
CA THR A 770 35.43 -31.38 -4.86
C THR A 770 34.25 -30.44 -5.18
N ALA A 771 34.48 -29.53 -6.13
CA ALA A 771 33.46 -28.63 -6.66
C ALA A 771 32.96 -29.20 -8.02
N SER A 772 31.64 -29.22 -8.23
CA SER A 772 31.02 -29.80 -9.43
C SER A 772 29.88 -28.91 -9.96
N ASN A 773 29.69 -28.98 -11.27
CA ASN A 773 28.57 -28.40 -12.01
C ASN A 773 28.13 -29.36 -13.12
N ALA A 774 27.24 -28.93 -14.02
CA ALA A 774 26.74 -29.73 -15.12
C ALA A 774 27.83 -30.16 -16.14
N ALA A 775 28.98 -29.49 -16.20
CA ALA A 775 30.10 -29.83 -17.08
C ALA A 775 31.05 -30.86 -16.47
N GLY A 776 31.00 -31.11 -15.18
CA GLY A 776 31.91 -32.06 -14.51
C GLY A 776 32.34 -31.59 -13.13
N SER A 777 33.39 -32.19 -12.59
CA SER A 777 33.94 -31.88 -11.28
C SER A 777 35.45 -31.70 -11.28
N ALA A 778 35.96 -30.91 -10.37
CA ALA A 778 37.36 -30.76 -10.06
C ALA A 778 37.59 -30.80 -8.57
N SER A 779 38.80 -31.21 -8.15
CA SER A 779 39.15 -31.27 -6.71
C SER A 779 40.41 -30.44 -6.45
N PHE A 780 40.43 -29.84 -5.27
CA PHE A 780 41.59 -29.09 -4.75
C PHE A 780 41.88 -29.61 -3.32
N MET A 781 43.16 -29.70 -2.96
CA MET A 781 43.59 -30.17 -1.66
C MET A 781 44.54 -29.16 -1.00
N ASP A 782 44.39 -29.01 0.33
CA ASP A 782 45.31 -28.24 1.17
C ASP A 782 45.45 -28.93 2.53
N THR A 783 46.30 -28.42 3.38
CA THR A 783 46.57 -29.02 4.70
C THR A 783 46.37 -28.06 5.85
N ILE A 784 45.86 -28.56 6.97
CA ILE A 784 45.78 -27.83 8.22
C ILE A 784 46.56 -28.59 9.31
N VAL A 785 47.25 -27.85 10.18
CA VAL A 785 47.95 -28.38 11.34
C VAL A 785 47.09 -28.16 12.59
N VAL A 786 46.77 -29.23 13.26
CA VAL A 786 46.02 -29.16 14.53
C VAL A 786 47.00 -29.45 15.68
N LEU A 787 47.20 -28.47 16.50
CA LEU A 787 48.13 -28.49 17.61
C LEU A 787 47.43 -29.02 18.87
N THR A 788 48.20 -29.69 19.74
CA THR A 788 47.64 -30.23 20.97
C THR A 788 47.34 -29.10 21.98
N THR A 789 46.12 -28.99 22.42
CA THR A 789 45.78 -28.10 23.55
C THR A 789 46.34 -28.68 24.86
N PRO A 790 47.10 -27.93 25.64
CA PRO A 790 47.65 -28.43 26.88
C PRO A 790 46.54 -28.80 27.89
N ALA A 791 46.66 -29.95 28.50
CA ALA A 791 45.74 -30.39 29.52
C ALA A 791 45.96 -29.62 30.84
N VAL A 792 44.87 -29.10 31.37
CA VAL A 792 44.83 -28.43 32.67
C VAL A 792 43.82 -29.14 33.56
N SER A 793 44.10 -29.27 34.83
CA SER A 793 43.11 -29.69 35.82
C SER A 793 43.13 -28.80 37.04
N LEU A 794 41.96 -28.43 37.55
CA LEU A 794 41.74 -27.55 38.68
C LEU A 794 40.81 -28.23 39.68
N SER A 795 41.24 -28.30 40.91
CA SER A 795 40.41 -28.73 42.02
C SER A 795 40.73 -27.94 43.29
N ALA A 796 39.84 -27.94 44.25
CA ALA A 796 40.03 -27.29 45.54
C ALA A 796 39.71 -28.32 46.67
N THR A 797 40.19 -28.08 47.88
CA THR A 797 39.89 -28.92 49.06
C THR A 797 38.38 -28.79 49.38
N ASP A 798 37.84 -27.63 49.27
CA ASP A 798 36.42 -27.37 49.55
C ASP A 798 35.81 -26.44 48.46
N ASN A 799 34.62 -26.78 47.99
CA ASN A 799 33.90 -25.99 46.97
C ASN A 799 32.75 -25.15 47.55
N VAL A 800 32.45 -25.35 48.85
CA VAL A 800 31.44 -24.55 49.58
C VAL A 800 32.06 -24.05 50.83
N VAL A 801 32.16 -22.78 51.05
CA VAL A 801 32.86 -22.13 52.12
C VAL A 801 32.03 -20.99 52.71
N CYS A 802 32.32 -20.64 53.99
CA CYS A 802 31.70 -19.49 54.61
C CYS A 802 32.48 -18.20 54.28
N LEU A 803 31.82 -17.08 54.35
CA LEU A 803 32.45 -15.75 54.11
C LEU A 803 33.61 -15.48 55.06
N THR A 804 33.58 -16.08 56.25
CA THR A 804 34.58 -15.92 57.32
C THR A 804 35.67 -17.03 57.38
N ASP A 805 35.59 -17.96 56.42
CA ASP A 805 36.59 -19.03 56.33
C ASP A 805 37.96 -18.49 55.86
N GLY A 806 39.00 -19.26 56.10
CA GLY A 806 40.31 -18.95 55.54
C GLY A 806 40.38 -19.06 54.03
N VAL A 807 41.53 -18.77 53.47
CA VAL A 807 41.74 -18.91 52.03
C VAL A 807 41.61 -20.40 51.62
N VAL A 808 41.05 -20.62 50.40
CA VAL A 808 40.97 -21.97 49.82
C VAL A 808 42.14 -22.16 48.84
N ASP A 809 42.89 -23.22 49.09
CA ASP A 809 44.00 -23.61 48.23
C ASP A 809 43.52 -24.45 47.05
N PHE A 810 44.15 -24.23 45.94
CA PHE A 810 43.90 -24.96 44.72
C PHE A 810 44.97 -26.00 44.43
N ILE A 811 44.52 -27.12 43.90
CA ILE A 811 45.41 -28.11 43.30
C ILE A 811 45.31 -27.93 41.79
N VAL A 812 46.37 -27.44 41.17
CA VAL A 812 46.45 -27.16 39.77
C VAL A 812 47.54 -28.01 39.12
N ASN A 813 47.20 -28.61 38.02
CA ASN A 813 48.18 -29.38 37.25
C ASN A 813 48.05 -29.03 35.74
N PRO A 814 49.10 -28.52 35.08
CA PRO A 814 50.45 -28.29 35.63
C PRO A 814 50.49 -27.08 36.58
N ALA A 815 51.43 -27.15 37.53
CA ALA A 815 51.52 -26.18 38.62
C ALA A 815 51.84 -24.73 38.18
N ASN A 816 52.25 -24.48 36.95
CA ASN A 816 52.48 -23.18 36.39
C ASN A 816 51.27 -22.60 35.63
N ALA A 817 50.09 -23.26 35.61
CA ALA A 817 48.88 -22.70 35.05
C ALA A 817 48.44 -21.45 35.83
N GLN A 818 47.98 -20.43 35.13
CA GLN A 818 47.56 -19.17 35.72
C GLN A 818 46.13 -19.29 36.23
N LEU A 819 45.91 -18.87 37.47
CA LEU A 819 44.58 -18.84 38.09
C LEU A 819 43.98 -17.45 38.00
N SER A 820 42.69 -17.38 37.61
CA SER A 820 41.92 -16.16 37.52
C SER A 820 40.48 -16.36 38.01
N GLY A 821 39.86 -15.30 38.50
CA GLY A 821 38.48 -15.31 39.02
C GLY A 821 38.31 -14.28 40.13
N THR A 822 37.06 -13.88 40.39
CA THR A 822 36.77 -12.96 41.51
C THR A 822 37.14 -13.65 42.83
N GLY A 823 37.93 -12.96 43.64
CA GLY A 823 38.43 -13.50 44.93
C GLY A 823 39.72 -14.32 44.82
N VAL A 824 40.26 -14.52 43.62
CA VAL A 824 41.53 -15.23 43.40
C VAL A 824 42.70 -14.25 43.45
N SER A 825 43.70 -14.54 44.32
CA SER A 825 44.93 -13.79 44.34
C SER A 825 46.07 -14.67 44.88
N ASN A 826 47.27 -14.53 44.31
CA ASN A 826 48.45 -15.31 44.72
C ASN A 826 48.25 -16.84 44.78
N GLY A 827 47.39 -17.38 43.89
CA GLY A 827 47.16 -18.81 43.77
C GLY A 827 46.15 -19.40 44.76
N VAL A 828 45.45 -18.61 45.53
CA VAL A 828 44.39 -19.01 46.47
C VAL A 828 43.09 -18.21 46.24
N PHE A 829 41.98 -18.75 46.69
CA PHE A 829 40.68 -18.05 46.68
C PHE A 829 40.39 -17.51 48.08
N ASN A 830 40.05 -16.26 48.19
CA ASN A 830 39.69 -15.58 49.43
C ASN A 830 38.20 -15.30 49.50
N PRO A 831 37.42 -16.02 50.32
CA PRO A 831 35.96 -15.84 50.42
C PRO A 831 35.58 -14.44 50.90
N THR A 832 36.36 -13.82 51.81
CA THR A 832 36.09 -12.46 52.31
C THR A 832 36.24 -11.39 51.22
N VAL A 833 37.13 -11.60 50.26
CA VAL A 833 37.31 -10.69 49.10
C VAL A 833 36.28 -10.93 48.01
N ALA A 834 35.89 -12.19 47.80
CA ALA A 834 34.89 -12.57 46.81
C ALA A 834 33.48 -12.09 47.18
N GLY A 835 33.14 -12.15 48.48
CA GLY A 835 31.77 -11.91 48.96
C GLY A 835 30.89 -13.16 48.91
N VAL A 836 29.63 -13.03 49.35
CA VAL A 836 28.65 -14.13 49.28
C VAL A 836 28.19 -14.32 47.83
N GLY A 837 28.22 -15.58 47.34
CA GLY A 837 27.78 -15.91 45.95
C GLY A 837 28.49 -17.13 45.40
N SER A 838 28.23 -17.45 44.14
CA SER A 838 28.93 -18.49 43.39
C SER A 838 29.96 -17.87 42.45
N PHE A 839 31.19 -18.31 42.55
CA PHE A 839 32.33 -17.76 41.81
C PHE A 839 33.00 -18.85 40.99
N VAL A 840 33.27 -18.54 39.71
CA VAL A 840 34.01 -19.43 38.83
C VAL A 840 35.50 -19.05 38.89
N VAL A 841 36.32 -20.00 39.19
CA VAL A 841 37.78 -19.90 39.10
C VAL A 841 38.24 -20.67 37.87
N THR A 842 39.08 -20.04 37.07
CA THR A 842 39.64 -20.61 35.85
C THR A 842 41.16 -20.78 36.00
N ALA A 843 41.62 -21.99 35.76
CA ALA A 843 43.03 -22.26 35.55
C ALA A 843 43.32 -22.27 34.03
N SER A 844 44.37 -21.59 33.60
CA SER A 844 44.75 -21.56 32.19
C SER A 844 46.26 -21.68 31.99
N ILE A 845 46.67 -22.38 30.93
CA ILE A 845 48.04 -22.39 30.47
C ILE A 845 48.11 -22.22 28.97
N THR A 846 49.06 -21.42 28.53
CA THR A 846 49.32 -21.23 27.11
C THR A 846 50.63 -21.93 26.78
N ASP A 847 50.62 -22.77 25.78
CA ASP A 847 51.84 -23.45 25.29
C ASP A 847 52.66 -22.51 24.37
N PRO A 848 53.89 -22.88 23.97
CA PRO A 848 54.71 -22.06 23.07
C PRO A 848 54.12 -21.83 21.66
N ASN A 849 53.12 -22.62 21.27
CA ASN A 849 52.43 -22.52 19.99
C ASN A 849 51.18 -21.62 20.09
N GLY A 850 50.86 -21.17 21.29
CA GLY A 850 49.70 -20.32 21.53
C GLY A 850 48.40 -21.04 21.92
N CYS A 851 48.42 -22.38 22.03
CA CYS A 851 47.25 -23.14 22.45
C CYS A 851 46.97 -22.96 23.94
N VAL A 852 45.75 -22.61 24.27
CA VAL A 852 45.31 -22.34 25.65
C VAL A 852 44.48 -23.48 26.18
N GLY A 853 45.03 -24.21 27.16
CA GLY A 853 44.28 -25.16 27.96
C GLY A 853 43.63 -24.48 29.14
N THR A 854 42.41 -24.84 29.44
CA THR A 854 41.66 -24.28 30.58
C THR A 854 40.87 -25.37 31.31
N ASP A 855 40.71 -25.17 32.60
CA ASP A 855 39.75 -25.89 33.44
C ASP A 855 39.09 -24.93 34.42
N THR A 856 37.85 -25.19 34.82
CA THR A 856 37.08 -24.30 35.67
C THR A 856 36.49 -24.99 36.86
N LEU A 857 36.52 -24.33 38.02
CA LEU A 857 35.94 -24.79 39.26
C LEU A 857 34.99 -23.73 39.83
N SER A 858 33.80 -24.14 40.25
CA SER A 858 32.86 -23.25 40.93
C SER A 858 33.00 -23.37 42.44
N ILE A 859 33.17 -22.22 43.11
CA ILE A 859 33.19 -22.12 44.57
C ILE A 859 31.98 -21.34 45.04
N GLN A 860 31.19 -21.91 45.94
CA GLN A 860 30.08 -21.28 46.60
C GLN A 860 30.54 -20.66 47.92
N VAL A 861 30.31 -19.36 48.10
CA VAL A 861 30.54 -18.65 49.36
C VAL A 861 29.20 -18.33 50.02
N ASP A 862 28.97 -18.90 51.18
CA ASP A 862 27.74 -18.68 51.95
C ASP A 862 28.00 -17.69 53.11
N ALA A 863 26.96 -16.95 53.50
CA ALA A 863 27.05 -15.97 54.58
C ALA A 863 27.29 -16.63 55.96
N CYS A 864 27.00 -17.92 56.12
CA CYS A 864 27.12 -18.77 57.31
C CYS A 864 26.87 -18.04 58.65
N ALA A 865 25.99 -17.09 58.71
CA ALA A 865 25.49 -16.51 59.91
C ALA A 865 24.53 -17.53 60.52
N ASN A 866 24.81 -17.96 61.76
CA ASN A 866 23.95 -18.85 62.52
C ASN A 866 22.52 -18.29 62.57
N LEU A 867 21.68 -18.69 61.64
CA LEU A 867 20.24 -18.53 61.67
C LEU A 867 19.60 -19.89 61.65
N LEU A 868 19.01 -20.22 62.79
CA LEU A 868 18.07 -21.32 62.96
C LEU A 868 17.02 -21.20 61.84
N SER A 869 17.18 -21.94 60.76
CA SER A 869 16.11 -22.11 59.77
C SER A 869 15.02 -22.94 60.45
N GLN A 870 13.97 -22.30 60.89
CA GLN A 870 12.71 -22.99 61.11
C GLN A 870 12.19 -23.46 59.75
N ASN A 871 12.17 -24.74 59.50
CA ASN A 871 11.54 -25.43 58.41
C ASN A 871 10.03 -25.16 58.44
N LEU A 872 9.54 -24.15 57.74
CA LEU A 872 8.14 -23.95 57.43
C LEU A 872 7.81 -24.69 56.09
N SER A 873 8.18 -25.97 56.03
CA SER A 873 8.14 -26.78 54.79
C SER A 873 6.81 -27.45 54.48
N ASN A 874 5.69 -27.02 55.09
CA ASN A 874 4.44 -27.77 54.99
C ASN A 874 3.34 -27.08 54.12
N VAL A 875 3.52 -25.86 53.61
CA VAL A 875 2.54 -25.25 52.73
C VAL A 875 2.79 -25.72 51.29
N MET A 876 1.78 -26.34 50.68
CA MET A 876 1.84 -26.82 49.31
C MET A 876 0.72 -26.21 48.47
N ILE A 877 1.02 -25.83 47.24
CA ILE A 877 0.08 -25.28 46.25
C ILE A 877 0.12 -26.19 45.02
N TYR A 878 -1.03 -26.80 44.68
CA TYR A 878 -1.12 -27.69 43.54
C TYR A 878 -2.53 -27.71 42.93
N PRO A 879 -2.70 -27.94 41.60
CA PRO A 879 -1.61 -28.06 40.63
C PRO A 879 -0.96 -26.70 40.36
N ASN A 880 0.34 -26.71 40.06
CA ASN A 880 1.10 -25.55 39.68
C ASN A 880 2.13 -25.97 38.62
N PRO A 881 1.98 -25.65 37.33
CA PRO A 881 0.95 -24.72 36.73
C PRO A 881 -0.49 -25.18 36.86
N THR A 882 -1.43 -24.24 36.71
CA THR A 882 -2.88 -24.46 36.82
C THR A 882 -3.65 -23.79 35.68
N ASN A 883 -4.78 -24.40 35.25
CA ASN A 883 -5.70 -23.85 34.30
C ASN A 883 -6.93 -23.12 34.92
N GLY A 884 -7.01 -23.06 36.26
CA GLY A 884 -8.14 -22.33 36.87
C GLY A 884 -8.29 -22.40 38.37
N GLU A 885 -8.03 -23.54 39.05
CA GLU A 885 -8.14 -23.67 40.47
C GLU A 885 -6.88 -24.30 41.05
N VAL A 886 -6.47 -23.84 42.21
CA VAL A 886 -5.37 -24.44 42.98
C VAL A 886 -5.79 -24.75 44.40
N MET A 887 -5.37 -25.89 44.92
CA MET A 887 -5.52 -26.24 46.32
C MET A 887 -4.28 -25.82 47.11
N ILE A 888 -4.50 -25.15 48.20
CA ILE A 888 -3.47 -24.72 49.13
C ILE A 888 -3.66 -25.57 50.42
N THR A 889 -2.65 -26.33 50.79
CA THR A 889 -2.64 -27.20 51.99
C THR A 889 -1.51 -26.84 52.94
N GLY A 890 -1.56 -27.35 54.13
CA GLY A 890 -0.54 -27.03 55.16
C GLY A 890 -0.71 -25.65 55.78
N ILE A 891 -1.89 -25.06 55.70
CA ILE A 891 -2.26 -23.76 56.25
C ILE A 891 -3.08 -23.97 57.55
N SER A 892 -3.09 -22.96 58.40
CA SER A 892 -3.87 -22.99 59.64
C SER A 892 -5.09 -22.07 59.59
N VAL A 893 -6.14 -22.42 60.32
CA VAL A 893 -7.33 -21.56 60.44
C VAL A 893 -6.93 -20.20 61.01
N GLY A 894 -7.42 -19.11 60.39
CA GLY A 894 -7.09 -17.73 60.75
C GLY A 894 -5.90 -17.12 59.99
N SER A 895 -5.15 -17.91 59.20
CA SER A 895 -4.09 -17.43 58.28
C SER A 895 -4.69 -16.54 57.17
N THR A 896 -3.84 -15.71 56.60
CA THR A 896 -4.24 -14.88 55.42
C THR A 896 -3.47 -15.32 54.18
N ILE A 897 -4.20 -15.56 53.14
CA ILE A 897 -3.63 -15.84 51.80
C ILE A 897 -3.85 -14.64 50.88
N GLN A 898 -2.80 -14.15 50.29
CA GLN A 898 -2.79 -13.04 49.34
C GLN A 898 -2.26 -13.52 47.98
N LEU A 899 -2.97 -13.22 46.93
CA LEU A 899 -2.51 -13.38 45.55
C LEU A 899 -1.98 -12.03 45.07
N LEU A 900 -0.77 -12.00 44.58
CA LEU A 900 -0.07 -10.82 44.08
C LEU A 900 0.30 -11.04 42.63
N ASP A 901 0.31 -9.98 41.81
CA ASP A 901 0.90 -10.04 40.48
C ASP A 901 2.44 -10.00 40.51
N CYS A 902 3.08 -10.12 39.38
CA CYS A 902 4.56 -10.10 39.25
C CYS A 902 5.21 -8.77 39.70
N SER A 903 4.42 -7.68 39.85
CA SER A 903 4.89 -6.40 40.38
C SER A 903 4.74 -6.31 41.92
N GLY A 904 4.11 -7.30 42.54
CA GLY A 904 3.83 -7.33 43.98
C GLY A 904 2.53 -6.64 44.39
N LYS A 905 1.70 -6.23 43.42
CA LYS A 905 0.39 -5.62 43.67
C LYS A 905 -0.59 -6.68 44.13
N LEU A 906 -1.34 -6.40 45.21
CA LEU A 906 -2.35 -7.30 45.74
C LEU A 906 -3.56 -7.39 44.81
N LEU A 907 -3.88 -8.60 44.36
CA LEU A 907 -5.00 -8.90 43.46
C LEU A 907 -6.19 -9.52 44.21
N HIS A 908 -5.90 -10.38 45.20
CA HIS A 908 -6.94 -11.05 46.00
C HIS A 908 -6.42 -11.39 47.40
N GLU A 909 -7.29 -11.28 48.39
CA GLU A 909 -6.98 -11.66 49.77
C GLU A 909 -8.10 -12.47 50.38
N VAL A 910 -7.77 -13.54 51.07
CA VAL A 910 -8.75 -14.38 51.78
C VAL A 910 -8.22 -14.88 53.11
N LYS A 911 -9.09 -14.90 54.11
CA LYS A 911 -8.83 -15.52 55.42
C LYS A 911 -9.20 -17.01 55.40
N VAL A 912 -8.28 -17.81 55.87
CA VAL A 912 -8.38 -19.27 55.84
C VAL A 912 -9.33 -19.72 56.94
N GLN A 913 -10.33 -20.54 56.59
CA GLN A 913 -11.34 -21.09 57.51
C GLN A 913 -11.17 -22.60 57.76
N SER A 914 -10.24 -23.28 57.06
CA SER A 914 -9.92 -24.70 57.21
C SER A 914 -8.41 -24.95 57.02
N THR A 915 -7.92 -26.16 57.30
CA THR A 915 -6.49 -26.51 57.11
C THR A 915 -6.09 -26.70 55.64
N SER A 916 -7.01 -26.54 54.71
CA SER A 916 -6.81 -26.47 53.26
C SER A 916 -7.87 -25.61 52.60
N MET A 917 -7.57 -24.98 51.50
CA MET A 917 -8.55 -24.22 50.72
C MET A 917 -8.26 -24.25 49.22
N THR A 918 -9.29 -24.07 48.42
CA THR A 918 -9.15 -23.89 46.98
C THR A 918 -9.18 -22.39 46.66
N LEU A 919 -8.20 -21.93 45.90
CA LEU A 919 -8.15 -20.59 45.34
C LEU A 919 -8.57 -20.65 43.85
N ASP A 920 -9.66 -19.97 43.52
CA ASP A 920 -10.16 -19.93 42.17
C ASP A 920 -9.50 -18.80 41.38
N LEU A 921 -8.83 -19.17 40.31
CA LEU A 921 -8.09 -18.25 39.41
C LEU A 921 -8.73 -18.06 38.05
N ARG A 922 -9.92 -18.61 37.81
CA ARG A 922 -10.55 -18.59 36.47
C ARG A 922 -10.80 -17.18 35.95
N ASN A 923 -10.98 -16.22 36.82
CA ASN A 923 -11.19 -14.80 36.49
C ASN A 923 -9.88 -13.96 36.37
N PHE A 924 -8.72 -14.59 36.50
CA PHE A 924 -7.42 -13.93 36.34
C PHE A 924 -6.80 -14.36 35.00
N SER A 925 -6.03 -13.47 34.36
CA SER A 925 -5.35 -13.75 33.08
C SER A 925 -4.31 -14.87 33.21
N ALA A 926 -3.93 -15.53 32.12
CA ALA A 926 -2.77 -16.39 32.11
C ALA A 926 -1.50 -15.58 32.47
N GLY A 927 -0.63 -16.13 33.32
CA GLY A 927 0.54 -15.41 33.78
C GLY A 927 1.16 -15.97 35.07
N ILE A 928 2.14 -15.23 35.56
CA ILE A 928 2.88 -15.59 36.79
C ILE A 928 2.34 -14.75 37.97
N TYR A 929 1.99 -15.40 39.04
CA TYR A 929 1.48 -14.82 40.29
C TYR A 929 2.33 -15.26 41.49
N MET A 930 2.27 -14.50 42.55
CA MET A 930 2.87 -14.85 43.80
C MET A 930 1.78 -15.08 44.86
N VAL A 931 1.78 -16.23 45.47
CA VAL A 931 0.90 -16.52 46.63
C VAL A 931 1.70 -16.32 47.91
N ASN A 932 1.24 -15.40 48.75
CA ASN A 932 1.81 -15.12 50.07
C ASN A 932 0.84 -15.63 51.13
N CYS A 933 1.29 -16.66 51.87
CA CYS A 933 0.53 -17.26 52.97
C CYS A 933 1.11 -16.76 54.29
N THR A 934 0.34 -15.94 55.04
CA THR A 934 0.74 -15.45 56.37
C THR A 934 0.11 -16.35 57.44
N LEU A 935 0.96 -17.12 58.06
CA LEU A 935 0.61 -18.03 59.17
C LEU A 935 0.98 -17.40 60.51
N ALA A 936 0.49 -17.94 61.63
CA ALA A 936 0.86 -17.48 62.96
C ALA A 936 2.36 -17.64 63.30
N SER A 937 3.05 -18.52 62.56
CA SER A 937 4.49 -18.87 62.70
C SER A 937 5.39 -18.13 61.73
N GLY A 938 4.85 -17.25 60.81
CA GLY A 938 5.58 -16.53 59.79
C GLY A 938 4.89 -16.52 58.44
N SER A 939 5.53 -16.02 57.42
CA SER A 939 4.96 -15.98 56.06
C SER A 939 5.74 -16.86 55.08
N VAL A 940 5.01 -17.56 54.23
CA VAL A 940 5.55 -18.39 53.12
C VAL A 940 5.09 -17.80 51.81
N ARG A 941 6.03 -17.64 50.87
CA ARG A 941 5.73 -17.16 49.51
C ARG A 941 6.04 -18.25 48.49
N GLN A 942 5.10 -18.48 47.57
CA GLN A 942 5.28 -19.43 46.49
C GLN A 942 4.86 -18.82 45.18
N LEU A 943 5.61 -19.17 44.13
CA LEU A 943 5.27 -18.78 42.75
C LEU A 943 4.15 -19.67 42.25
N LEU A 944 3.16 -19.07 41.56
CA LEU A 944 2.03 -19.73 40.94
C LEU A 944 1.98 -19.36 39.47
N ILE A 945 1.90 -20.37 38.63
CA ILE A 945 1.79 -20.18 37.17
C ILE A 945 0.37 -20.56 36.76
N LYS A 946 -0.33 -19.63 36.13
CA LYS A 946 -1.61 -19.90 35.49
C LYS A 946 -1.43 -19.93 33.97
N GLU A 947 -1.81 -21.05 33.36
CA GLU A 947 -1.84 -21.27 31.91
C GLU A 947 -3.12 -20.76 31.27
#